data_283dc4631cc4d61d0143a26520e37f26
#
_entry.id   283dc4631cc4d61d0143a26520e37f26
#
_cell.length_a   1.000
_cell.length_b   1.000
_cell.length_c   1.000
_cell.angle_alpha   90.00
_cell.angle_beta   90.00
_cell.angle_gamma   90.00
#
_symmetry.space_group_name_H-M   'P 1'
#
loop_
_entity.id
_entity.type
_entity.pdbx_description
1 polymer ?
#
loop_
_entity_poly.entity_id
_entity_poly.type
_entity_poly.pdbx_seq_one_letter_code
_entity_poly.pdbx_strand_id
1 'polypeptide(L)'
;MLKNKYILDPWSIIENKFDSTKMIDSESIFSLGNGKIGQRGNFEEDFSNNKTIGNYISGIYFRDKTKVGWWKKGYPEYFAKMVNCPNWNKIRISINNQLLDLNKCKILSFKRELNMKEGWCERKALVLTNNSIKIEIQSKKFISLKRVNIGAINYKIKVFDDNVNINVFPCIDINVRNNDSNWNEPFLQTIDSISKNNLSIVNSKVINSEFQISTFFKSTYSLNNKKVDIKYLESNDENLIGSSSVFSLNKDDELTIFKVGGYINSNDSRKKDFNNIIEKECENALKTGFIDLCKENTDEWKKIWDDSDIIINGDVKSQQAIRFNIFHLNQTFNGNDSSLNIGPKGFTGEKYGGVTYWDTEAYCIPFYLGTKDSTVAKNLLNQRYDQLKNAIKNAEKIGLNHGAALYPMVTVNGEECHNEWEITFEEIHRNAAIAQAIKKYVTTTGNYKFLENKGIKILIAISRFWQQRVNYSQLINKYVILGVTGPNEYENNVDNNWYTNYSAKWCLEFTIKQLSEIAKRKNIDIEIVFKNNNINIQEIANWKKIIKNIHLPYSKDLNVFIQNDGFLNKDLQPIDNIKSDERPINQNWSWDKILRSPYIKQADVLQGFYFFENDFSKSELESNFNYYEQFTVHESSLSACIHSILASRMNKIEKAYEYYIRASRLDLDDYNKEIKQGLHITSMGGSWMSIIEGFAGVRIFKEKLYINTNIPKNWDSYSFKLNIKNRKISVLINKHETKIELLLGEKINIVLNNQETTIYPKTIKIN
;
A
#
# COMPACT_ATOMS: atom_id res chain seq x y z
N MET A 1 -14.59 23.91 8.51
CA MET A 1 -13.89 23.48 7.29
C MET A 1 -12.42 23.44 7.60
N LEU A 2 -11.78 22.26 7.53
CA LEU A 2 -10.32 22.13 7.60
C LEU A 2 -9.74 22.96 6.44
N LYS A 3 -8.86 23.93 6.70
CA LYS A 3 -8.14 24.65 5.66
C LYS A 3 -7.32 23.62 4.87
N ASN A 4 -7.47 23.60 3.53
CA ASN A 4 -6.65 22.76 2.68
C ASN A 4 -5.15 23.04 2.97
N LYS A 5 -4.42 22.04 3.45
CA LYS A 5 -2.98 22.12 3.74
C LYS A 5 -2.17 22.33 2.45
N TYR A 6 -2.65 21.76 1.34
CA TYR A 6 -2.02 21.81 0.02
C TYR A 6 -2.90 22.58 -0.96
N ILE A 7 -2.25 23.19 -1.96
CA ILE A 7 -2.96 23.83 -3.06
C ILE A 7 -3.72 22.76 -3.85
N LEU A 8 -4.97 23.06 -4.21
CA LEU A 8 -5.76 22.17 -5.06
C LEU A 8 -5.29 22.25 -6.50
N ASP A 9 -4.72 21.18 -6.98
CA ASP A 9 -4.26 20.98 -8.36
C ASP A 9 -4.53 19.54 -8.78
N PRO A 10 -5.05 19.29 -9.99
CA PRO A 10 -5.43 17.93 -10.38
C PRO A 10 -4.25 16.96 -10.57
N TRP A 11 -3.02 17.47 -10.71
CA TRP A 11 -1.84 16.66 -10.98
C TRP A 11 -0.69 16.84 -10.00
N SER A 12 -0.78 17.83 -9.12
CA SER A 12 0.31 18.14 -8.20
C SER A 12 -0.16 18.25 -6.76
N ILE A 13 0.72 17.86 -5.84
CA ILE A 13 0.62 18.24 -4.43
C ILE A 13 1.60 19.38 -4.20
N ILE A 14 1.11 20.56 -3.83
CA ILE A 14 1.90 21.78 -3.72
C ILE A 14 1.84 22.33 -2.31
N GLU A 15 3.01 22.52 -1.72
CA GLU A 15 3.24 23.19 -0.45
C GLU A 15 3.99 24.51 -0.72
N ASN A 16 3.40 25.65 -0.36
CA ASN A 16 3.94 26.98 -0.65
C ASN A 16 4.40 27.74 0.60
N LYS A 17 4.52 27.05 1.73
CA LYS A 17 5.03 27.58 2.99
C LYS A 17 5.97 26.57 3.63
N PHE A 18 7.09 27.06 4.13
CA PHE A 18 7.97 26.25 4.94
C PHE A 18 7.46 26.25 6.39
N ASP A 19 7.26 25.06 6.93
CA ASP A 19 6.93 24.82 8.34
C ASP A 19 7.81 23.69 8.87
N SER A 20 8.84 24.07 9.64
CA SER A 20 9.80 23.11 10.19
C SER A 20 9.17 22.10 11.16
N THR A 21 8.03 22.45 11.77
CA THR A 21 7.30 21.55 12.71
C THR A 21 6.50 20.46 12.00
N LYS A 22 6.22 20.66 10.70
CA LYS A 22 5.45 19.74 9.85
C LYS A 22 6.32 18.96 8.86
N MET A 23 7.64 19.01 9.04
CA MET A 23 8.57 18.38 8.09
C MET A 23 8.33 16.87 7.97
N ILE A 24 8.18 16.15 9.08
CA ILE A 24 7.96 14.70 9.07
C ILE A 24 6.70 14.31 8.29
N ASP A 25 5.60 15.08 8.41
CA ASP A 25 4.37 14.87 7.65
C ASP A 25 4.64 15.04 6.15
N SER A 26 5.34 16.13 5.81
CA SER A 26 5.67 16.44 4.42
C SER A 26 6.62 15.40 3.81
N GLU A 27 7.56 14.85 4.59
CA GLU A 27 8.43 13.75 4.15
C GLU A 27 7.62 12.51 3.71
N SER A 28 6.49 12.21 4.36
CA SER A 28 5.59 11.13 3.93
C SER A 28 4.88 11.47 2.62
N ILE A 29 4.29 12.67 2.51
CA ILE A 29 3.51 13.10 1.33
C ILE A 29 4.35 13.19 0.06
N PHE A 30 5.59 13.69 0.16
CA PHE A 30 6.49 13.90 -0.99
C PHE A 30 7.42 12.71 -1.25
N SER A 31 7.06 11.52 -0.77
CA SER A 31 7.80 10.28 -1.00
C SER A 31 7.76 9.86 -2.47
N LEU A 32 8.86 9.24 -2.93
CA LEU A 32 9.03 8.73 -4.29
C LEU A 32 9.43 7.26 -4.27
N GLY A 33 9.04 6.50 -5.29
CA GLY A 33 9.40 5.10 -5.44
C GLY A 33 9.11 4.54 -6.83
N ASN A 34 9.53 3.29 -7.07
CA ASN A 34 9.35 2.61 -8.36
C ASN A 34 8.96 1.11 -8.23
N GLY A 35 8.46 0.71 -7.06
CA GLY A 35 8.12 -0.69 -6.76
C GLY A 35 9.28 -1.54 -6.29
N LYS A 36 10.52 -1.09 -6.47
CA LYS A 36 11.74 -1.77 -5.99
C LYS A 36 12.43 -0.98 -4.89
N ILE A 37 12.68 0.29 -5.13
CA ILE A 37 13.28 1.22 -4.18
C ILE A 37 12.34 2.40 -3.94
N GLY A 38 12.42 2.98 -2.77
CA GLY A 38 11.67 4.16 -2.43
C GLY A 38 12.35 4.99 -1.37
N GLN A 39 12.00 6.27 -1.35
CA GLN A 39 12.55 7.21 -0.38
C GLN A 39 11.50 8.21 0.08
N ARG A 40 11.59 8.61 1.34
CA ARG A 40 10.79 9.70 1.89
C ARG A 40 11.22 11.05 1.27
N GLY A 41 10.35 12.04 1.33
CA GLY A 41 10.57 13.37 0.79
C GLY A 41 11.56 14.22 1.60
N ASN A 42 12.67 13.63 2.06
CA ASN A 42 13.72 14.32 2.82
C ASN A 42 14.42 15.37 1.96
N PHE A 43 14.95 16.41 2.63
CA PHE A 43 15.87 17.37 2.00
C PHE A 43 17.23 16.73 1.74
N GLU A 44 17.94 17.23 0.76
CA GLU A 44 19.29 16.78 0.40
C GLU A 44 20.32 17.31 1.38
N GLU A 45 20.19 18.58 1.78
CA GLU A 45 21.06 19.26 2.75
C GLU A 45 20.76 18.87 4.19
N ASP A 46 21.55 19.36 5.11
CA ASP A 46 21.34 19.13 6.53
C ASP A 46 20.08 19.87 7.04
N PHE A 47 19.41 19.26 7.99
CA PHE A 47 18.21 19.80 8.63
C PHE A 47 18.22 19.45 10.12
N SER A 48 18.22 20.45 10.99
CA SER A 48 18.45 20.28 12.44
C SER A 48 17.21 20.03 13.28
N ASN A 49 16.00 20.07 12.67
CA ASN A 49 14.76 19.77 13.38
C ASN A 49 14.34 18.31 13.15
N ASN A 50 13.21 17.91 13.71
CA ASN A 50 12.64 16.58 13.60
C ASN A 50 12.49 16.16 12.12
N LYS A 51 13.06 15.03 11.79
CA LYS A 51 13.02 14.41 10.47
C LYS A 51 13.04 12.90 10.61
N THR A 52 12.53 12.22 9.59
CA THR A 52 12.64 10.76 9.46
C THR A 52 13.27 10.45 8.12
N ILE A 53 14.58 10.24 8.11
CA ILE A 53 15.28 9.81 6.89
C ILE A 53 14.81 8.38 6.59
N GLY A 54 14.30 8.15 5.38
CA GLY A 54 13.81 6.85 4.97
C GLY A 54 14.18 6.52 3.53
N ASN A 55 14.96 5.45 3.38
CA ASN A 55 15.34 4.87 2.11
C ASN A 55 15.15 3.37 2.20
N TYR A 56 14.33 2.80 1.33
CA TYR A 56 13.87 1.42 1.49
C TYR A 56 14.03 0.63 0.19
N ILE A 57 14.27 -0.68 0.33
CA ILE A 57 14.34 -1.63 -0.76
C ILE A 57 13.32 -2.73 -0.50
N SER A 58 12.44 -2.99 -1.47
CA SER A 58 11.44 -4.04 -1.35
C SER A 58 12.09 -5.42 -1.22
N GLY A 59 11.55 -6.26 -0.34
CA GLY A 59 12.02 -7.63 -0.12
C GLY A 59 13.29 -7.76 0.74
N ILE A 60 13.84 -6.65 1.23
CA ILE A 60 14.96 -6.65 2.19
C ILE A 60 14.43 -6.34 3.58
N TYR A 61 14.64 -7.25 4.52
CA TYR A 61 14.11 -7.13 5.88
C TYR A 61 15.09 -7.66 6.95
N PHE A 62 14.94 -7.12 8.14
CA PHE A 62 15.62 -7.57 9.35
C PHE A 62 14.65 -8.34 10.24
N ARG A 63 15.14 -9.37 10.95
CA ARG A 63 14.38 -10.12 11.96
C ARG A 63 14.58 -9.49 13.32
N ASP A 64 13.73 -8.54 13.68
CA ASP A 64 13.82 -7.81 14.93
C ASP A 64 13.19 -8.63 16.07
N LYS A 65 13.98 -8.98 17.08
CA LYS A 65 13.55 -9.85 18.20
C LYS A 65 12.34 -9.26 18.91
N THR A 66 11.39 -10.12 19.26
CA THR A 66 10.21 -9.72 20.03
C THR A 66 10.56 -9.25 21.44
N LYS A 67 9.80 -8.27 21.95
CA LYS A 67 9.84 -7.85 23.37
C LYS A 67 8.83 -8.60 24.24
N VAL A 68 7.76 -9.13 23.62
CA VAL A 68 6.62 -9.76 24.31
C VAL A 68 6.30 -11.12 23.67
N GLY A 69 5.51 -11.94 24.36
CA GLY A 69 4.99 -13.20 23.82
C GLY A 69 5.98 -14.37 23.80
N TRP A 70 7.24 -14.17 24.11
CA TRP A 70 8.29 -15.19 24.10
C TRP A 70 7.99 -16.40 25.00
N TRP A 71 7.22 -16.21 26.06
CA TRP A 71 6.80 -17.25 27.00
C TRP A 71 5.54 -18.00 26.57
N LYS A 72 4.85 -17.57 25.53
CA LYS A 72 3.65 -18.22 25.03
C LYS A 72 3.99 -19.15 23.86
N LYS A 73 3.60 -20.44 23.96
CA LYS A 73 3.80 -21.40 22.89
C LYS A 73 3.08 -20.95 21.60
N GLY A 74 3.79 -20.99 20.47
CA GLY A 74 3.27 -20.60 19.16
C GLY A 74 3.49 -19.12 18.82
N TYR A 75 3.89 -18.27 19.77
CA TYR A 75 4.22 -16.87 19.48
C TYR A 75 5.45 -16.76 18.59
N PRO A 76 5.48 -15.78 17.65
CA PRO A 76 6.67 -15.48 16.88
C PRO A 76 7.82 -14.94 17.74
N GLU A 77 9.05 -15.31 17.37
CA GLU A 77 10.25 -14.86 18.07
C GLU A 77 10.79 -13.53 17.55
N TYR A 78 10.29 -13.07 16.39
CA TYR A 78 10.72 -11.83 15.75
C TYR A 78 9.58 -11.16 14.99
N PHE A 79 9.72 -9.85 14.76
CA PHE A 79 8.94 -9.08 13.81
C PHE A 79 9.82 -8.77 12.59
N ALA A 80 9.39 -9.14 11.39
CA ALA A 80 10.11 -8.76 10.18
C ALA A 80 9.91 -7.26 9.93
N LYS A 81 11.01 -6.54 9.71
CA LYS A 81 10.99 -5.09 9.48
C LYS A 81 11.79 -4.73 8.26
N MET A 82 11.20 -3.94 7.38
CA MET A 82 11.88 -3.33 6.23
C MET A 82 13.07 -2.51 6.72
N VAL A 83 14.21 -2.67 6.05
CA VAL A 83 15.45 -2.02 6.48
C VAL A 83 15.52 -0.60 5.92
N ASN A 84 15.84 0.36 6.79
CA ASN A 84 16.22 1.72 6.39
C ASN A 84 17.68 1.70 5.92
N CYS A 85 17.88 1.94 4.61
CA CYS A 85 19.17 1.82 3.95
C CYS A 85 20.00 3.12 4.04
N PRO A 86 21.35 3.06 3.86
CA PRO A 86 22.20 4.25 3.81
C PRO A 86 21.66 5.28 2.83
N ASN A 87 21.71 6.54 3.21
CA ASN A 87 21.09 7.65 2.47
C ASN A 87 21.99 8.20 1.38
N TRP A 88 21.79 7.78 0.13
CA TRP A 88 22.52 8.33 -1.03
C TRP A 88 22.04 9.73 -1.45
N ASN A 89 20.87 10.18 -0.98
CA ASN A 89 20.24 11.45 -1.37
C ASN A 89 21.02 12.67 -0.83
N LYS A 90 21.82 12.49 0.21
CA LYS A 90 22.46 13.58 0.97
C LYS A 90 23.48 14.36 0.15
N ILE A 91 23.37 15.69 0.21
CA ILE A 91 24.33 16.66 -0.31
C ILE A 91 24.58 17.69 0.79
N ARG A 92 25.66 17.52 1.55
CA ARG A 92 26.02 18.51 2.58
C ARG A 92 26.60 19.75 1.92
N ILE A 93 26.12 20.91 2.31
CA ILE A 93 26.52 22.22 1.77
C ILE A 93 26.99 23.08 2.90
N SER A 94 28.14 23.75 2.71
CA SER A 94 28.59 24.84 3.60
C SER A 94 28.81 26.09 2.79
N ILE A 95 28.37 27.24 3.30
CA ILE A 95 28.47 28.55 2.69
C ILE A 95 29.33 29.41 3.61
N ASN A 96 30.48 29.88 3.10
CA ASN A 96 31.50 30.60 3.89
C ASN A 96 31.77 29.86 5.22
N ASN A 97 32.04 28.53 5.13
CA ASN A 97 32.32 27.62 6.25
C ASN A 97 31.17 27.40 7.25
N GLN A 98 29.96 27.89 6.96
CA GLN A 98 28.75 27.56 7.76
C GLN A 98 27.87 26.55 7.06
N LEU A 99 27.48 25.53 7.80
CA LEU A 99 26.58 24.49 7.30
C LEU A 99 25.22 25.08 6.91
N LEU A 100 24.76 24.79 5.71
CA LEU A 100 23.45 25.16 5.23
C LEU A 100 22.40 24.28 5.89
N ASP A 101 21.52 24.90 6.67
CA ASP A 101 20.42 24.28 7.38
C ASP A 101 19.20 25.21 7.27
N LEU A 102 18.19 24.77 6.50
CA LEU A 102 17.01 25.59 6.27
C LEU A 102 16.23 25.92 7.55
N ASN A 103 16.34 25.10 8.59
CA ASN A 103 15.73 25.39 9.89
C ASN A 103 16.37 26.59 10.60
N LYS A 104 17.61 26.93 10.23
CA LYS A 104 18.37 28.07 10.78
C LYS A 104 18.40 29.28 9.86
N CYS A 105 17.94 29.15 8.61
CA CYS A 105 17.88 30.23 7.64
C CYS A 105 16.59 31.05 7.77
N LYS A 106 16.66 32.35 7.41
CA LYS A 106 15.43 33.11 7.18
C LYS A 106 14.87 32.77 5.80
N ILE A 107 13.73 32.10 5.76
CA ILE A 107 13.06 31.73 4.52
C ILE A 107 12.32 32.94 3.94
N LEU A 108 12.70 33.37 2.75
CA LEU A 108 12.07 34.49 2.02
C LEU A 108 10.95 34.02 1.11
N SER A 109 11.14 32.88 0.45
CA SER A 109 10.09 32.16 -0.28
C SER A 109 10.35 30.66 -0.27
N PHE A 110 9.29 29.87 -0.36
CA PHE A 110 9.36 28.41 -0.40
C PHE A 110 8.24 27.83 -1.25
N LYS A 111 8.58 26.90 -2.11
CA LYS A 111 7.62 26.03 -2.80
C LYS A 111 8.19 24.63 -2.88
N ARG A 112 7.36 23.62 -2.59
CA ARG A 112 7.64 22.21 -2.87
C ARG A 112 6.47 21.62 -3.63
N GLU A 113 6.76 20.84 -4.67
CA GLU A 113 5.78 20.25 -5.55
C GLU A 113 6.11 18.78 -5.81
N LEU A 114 5.14 17.89 -5.57
CA LEU A 114 5.11 16.53 -6.11
C LEU A 114 4.27 16.55 -7.37
N ASN A 115 4.88 16.38 -8.52
CA ASN A 115 4.17 16.24 -9.79
C ASN A 115 3.90 14.76 -10.05
N MET A 116 2.65 14.37 -9.87
CA MET A 116 2.21 12.98 -10.04
C MET A 116 2.13 12.55 -11.50
N LYS A 117 1.89 13.51 -12.42
CA LYS A 117 1.79 13.23 -13.85
C LYS A 117 3.11 12.73 -14.42
N GLU A 118 4.23 13.33 -13.98
CA GLU A 118 5.57 13.07 -14.50
C GLU A 118 6.45 12.29 -13.50
N GLY A 119 6.01 12.14 -12.25
CA GLY A 119 6.67 11.33 -11.23
C GLY A 119 7.95 11.93 -10.66
N TRP A 120 7.96 13.24 -10.39
CA TRP A 120 9.09 13.93 -9.78
C TRP A 120 8.65 14.83 -8.61
N CYS A 121 9.61 15.13 -7.73
CA CYS A 121 9.47 16.12 -6.68
C CYS A 121 10.44 17.27 -6.92
N GLU A 122 9.97 18.51 -6.84
CA GLU A 122 10.77 19.72 -6.94
C GLU A 122 10.57 20.61 -5.72
N ARG A 123 11.66 21.20 -5.26
CA ARG A 123 11.66 22.18 -4.19
C ARG A 123 12.45 23.41 -4.63
N LYS A 124 11.90 24.60 -4.35
CA LYS A 124 12.55 25.89 -4.57
C LYS A 124 12.45 26.71 -3.30
N ALA A 125 13.57 27.25 -2.83
CA ALA A 125 13.64 28.06 -1.63
C ALA A 125 14.59 29.26 -1.85
N LEU A 126 14.11 30.48 -1.58
CA LEU A 126 14.93 31.65 -1.49
C LEU A 126 15.18 31.94 0.00
N VAL A 127 16.44 31.99 0.40
CA VAL A 127 16.80 32.08 1.82
C VAL A 127 17.88 33.12 2.06
N LEU A 128 17.88 33.65 3.26
CA LEU A 128 19.00 34.41 3.82
C LEU A 128 19.67 33.54 4.88
N THR A 129 20.92 33.18 4.68
CA THR A 129 21.71 32.38 5.62
C THR A 129 22.00 33.14 6.90
N ASN A 130 22.53 32.48 7.94
CA ASN A 130 22.93 33.15 9.18
C ASN A 130 24.00 34.20 8.96
N ASN A 131 24.84 34.04 7.92
CA ASN A 131 25.85 35.04 7.52
C ASN A 131 25.28 36.14 6.60
N SER A 132 23.95 36.28 6.54
CA SER A 132 23.28 37.28 5.71
C SER A 132 23.52 37.13 4.19
N ILE A 133 23.98 35.96 3.73
CA ILE A 133 24.18 35.68 2.30
C ILE A 133 22.82 35.20 1.73
N LYS A 134 22.41 35.85 0.65
CA LYS A 134 21.18 35.51 -0.06
C LYS A 134 21.44 34.47 -1.13
N ILE A 135 20.74 33.35 -1.04
CA ILE A 135 20.83 32.26 -2.02
C ILE A 135 19.46 31.75 -2.42
N GLU A 136 19.35 31.23 -3.64
CA GLU A 136 18.24 30.43 -4.08
C GLU A 136 18.70 28.96 -4.23
N ILE A 137 17.94 28.06 -3.66
CA ILE A 137 18.11 26.61 -3.78
C ILE A 137 16.98 26.05 -4.63
N GLN A 138 17.33 25.22 -5.63
CA GLN A 138 16.37 24.43 -6.37
C GLN A 138 16.83 22.97 -6.40
N SER A 139 15.98 22.05 -5.96
CA SER A 139 16.22 20.61 -6.05
C SER A 139 15.08 19.95 -6.79
N LYS A 140 15.37 19.26 -7.89
CA LYS A 140 14.42 18.41 -8.60
C LYS A 140 14.95 16.99 -8.60
N LYS A 141 14.08 16.04 -8.18
CA LYS A 141 14.46 14.62 -8.05
C LYS A 141 13.35 13.67 -8.44
N PHE A 142 13.73 12.46 -8.83
CA PHE A 142 12.83 11.35 -9.09
C PHE A 142 13.54 10.01 -8.85
N ILE A 143 12.75 8.95 -8.64
CA ILE A 143 13.19 7.55 -8.66
C ILE A 143 12.76 6.97 -10.01
N SER A 144 13.70 6.43 -10.78
CA SER A 144 13.45 6.02 -12.16
C SER A 144 12.60 4.74 -12.23
N LEU A 145 11.50 4.79 -12.98
CA LEU A 145 10.68 3.62 -13.31
C LEU A 145 11.35 2.73 -14.36
N LYS A 146 12.14 3.33 -15.28
CA LYS A 146 12.80 2.60 -16.36
C LYS A 146 14.11 1.95 -15.90
N ARG A 147 14.89 2.67 -15.09
CA ARG A 147 16.19 2.22 -14.54
C ARG A 147 16.01 1.94 -13.05
N VAL A 148 15.49 0.76 -12.74
CA VAL A 148 14.91 0.42 -11.43
C VAL A 148 15.86 0.50 -10.23
N ASN A 149 17.17 0.57 -10.47
CA ASN A 149 18.19 0.65 -9.40
C ASN A 149 18.58 2.07 -9.03
N ILE A 150 18.14 3.08 -9.80
CA ILE A 150 18.61 4.45 -9.64
C ILE A 150 17.51 5.48 -9.47
N GLY A 151 17.88 6.56 -8.80
CA GLY A 151 17.22 7.86 -8.84
C GLY A 151 18.18 8.93 -9.32
N ALA A 152 17.66 10.11 -9.58
CA ALA A 152 18.43 11.27 -10.05
C ALA A 152 18.01 12.54 -9.30
N ILE A 153 19.00 13.38 -9.02
CA ILE A 153 18.84 14.68 -8.36
C ILE A 153 19.56 15.74 -9.19
N ASN A 154 18.87 16.80 -9.53
CA ASN A 154 19.43 18.03 -10.07
C ASN A 154 19.30 19.12 -9.01
N TYR A 155 20.41 19.42 -8.34
CA TYR A 155 20.46 20.36 -7.23
C TYR A 155 21.20 21.63 -7.67
N LYS A 156 20.58 22.79 -7.52
CA LYS A 156 21.09 24.08 -7.95
C LYS A 156 21.19 25.04 -6.78
N ILE A 157 22.25 25.81 -6.78
CA ILE A 157 22.47 26.93 -5.85
C ILE A 157 22.80 28.17 -6.68
N LYS A 158 21.95 29.18 -6.62
CA LYS A 158 22.22 30.51 -7.18
C LYS A 158 22.57 31.48 -6.04
N VAL A 159 23.66 32.23 -6.18
CA VAL A 159 24.07 33.23 -5.20
C VAL A 159 23.71 34.64 -5.68
N PHE A 160 23.44 35.57 -4.73
CA PHE A 160 23.07 36.95 -5.00
C PHE A 160 24.08 37.94 -4.43
N ASP A 161 25.15 37.43 -3.87
CA ASP A 161 26.26 38.20 -3.28
C ASP A 161 27.57 37.79 -3.95
N ASP A 162 28.60 38.68 -3.90
CA ASP A 162 29.92 38.42 -4.45
C ASP A 162 30.83 37.68 -3.46
N ASN A 163 31.82 36.97 -3.98
CA ASN A 163 32.84 36.25 -3.20
C ASN A 163 32.26 35.21 -2.22
N VAL A 164 31.29 34.46 -2.64
CA VAL A 164 30.68 33.40 -1.83
C VAL A 164 31.41 32.09 -2.03
N ASN A 165 32.03 31.56 -0.97
CA ASN A 165 32.66 30.24 -1.00
C ASN A 165 31.62 29.14 -0.62
N ILE A 166 31.41 28.19 -1.53
CA ILE A 166 30.52 27.05 -1.31
C ILE A 166 31.32 25.76 -1.30
N ASN A 167 31.28 25.05 -0.19
CA ASN A 167 31.77 23.69 -0.10
C ASN A 167 30.58 22.73 -0.31
N VAL A 168 30.67 21.89 -1.34
CA VAL A 168 29.66 20.90 -1.72
C VAL A 168 30.19 19.51 -1.44
N PHE A 169 29.48 18.75 -0.66
CA PHE A 169 29.83 17.39 -0.29
C PHE A 169 28.67 16.42 -0.54
N PRO A 170 28.50 15.91 -1.80
CA PRO A 170 27.62 14.79 -2.05
C PRO A 170 28.18 13.55 -1.35
N CYS A 171 27.35 12.87 -0.58
CA CYS A 171 27.80 11.74 0.22
C CYS A 171 26.69 10.69 0.39
N ILE A 172 27.07 9.52 0.89
CA ILE A 172 26.20 8.52 1.46
C ILE A 172 26.28 8.66 2.97
N ASP A 173 25.15 8.90 3.61
CA ASP A 173 25.05 8.92 5.07
C ASP A 173 24.74 7.50 5.54
N ILE A 174 25.71 6.87 6.21
CA ILE A 174 25.57 5.51 6.75
C ILE A 174 25.02 5.49 8.18
N ASN A 175 24.93 6.65 8.83
CA ASN A 175 24.36 6.76 10.17
C ASN A 175 22.82 6.83 10.12
N VAL A 176 22.21 5.86 9.46
CA VAL A 176 20.76 5.70 9.39
C VAL A 176 20.33 4.50 10.23
N ARG A 177 19.16 4.62 10.87
CA ARG A 177 18.58 3.56 11.69
C ARG A 177 17.09 3.49 11.46
N ASN A 178 16.52 2.32 11.71
CA ASN A 178 15.08 2.17 11.80
C ASN A 178 14.57 2.80 13.11
N ASN A 179 13.57 3.69 13.01
CA ASN A 179 12.93 4.28 14.18
C ASN A 179 12.03 3.30 14.92
N ASP A 180 11.55 2.27 14.22
CA ASP A 180 10.69 1.22 14.77
C ASP A 180 11.46 0.02 15.35
N SER A 181 12.80 0.10 15.46
CA SER A 181 13.60 -0.96 16.09
C SER A 181 13.16 -1.24 17.51
N ASN A 182 12.86 -2.50 17.83
CA ASN A 182 12.42 -2.92 19.17
C ASN A 182 13.51 -2.68 20.24
N TRP A 183 14.78 -2.83 19.87
CA TRP A 183 15.91 -2.78 20.81
C TRP A 183 16.86 -1.62 20.52
N ASN A 184 16.48 -0.70 19.63
CA ASN A 184 17.33 0.40 19.15
C ASN A 184 18.66 -0.11 18.56
N GLU A 185 18.64 -1.31 17.98
CA GLU A 185 19.78 -1.94 17.32
C GLU A 185 19.90 -1.49 15.85
N PRO A 186 21.12 -1.40 15.32
CA PRO A 186 21.31 -1.23 13.87
C PRO A 186 20.89 -2.51 13.16
N PHE A 187 20.20 -2.36 12.01
CA PHE A 187 19.82 -3.50 11.17
C PHE A 187 20.88 -3.83 10.11
N LEU A 188 21.78 -2.90 9.85
CA LEU A 188 22.83 -2.99 8.85
C LEU A 188 24.22 -2.91 9.52
N GLN A 189 25.14 -3.67 8.94
CA GLN A 189 26.58 -3.55 9.18
C GLN A 189 27.26 -3.16 7.88
N THR A 190 28.02 -2.08 7.88
CA THR A 190 28.89 -1.71 6.76
C THR A 190 30.03 -2.72 6.66
N ILE A 191 30.26 -3.27 5.47
CA ILE A 191 31.34 -4.22 5.17
C ILE A 191 32.57 -3.47 4.72
N ASP A 192 32.38 -2.62 3.70
CA ASP A 192 33.42 -1.77 3.12
C ASP A 192 32.80 -0.54 2.45
N SER A 193 33.64 0.43 2.11
CA SER A 193 33.26 1.60 1.35
C SER A 193 34.37 2.01 0.37
N ILE A 194 33.97 2.54 -0.76
CA ILE A 194 34.85 3.08 -1.79
C ILE A 194 34.40 4.49 -2.09
N SER A 195 35.33 5.45 -2.03
CA SER A 195 35.11 6.80 -2.55
C SER A 195 36.29 7.17 -3.43
N LYS A 196 36.04 7.30 -4.73
CA LYS A 196 37.07 7.65 -5.71
C LYS A 196 36.52 8.71 -6.65
N ASN A 197 37.09 9.90 -6.57
CA ASN A 197 36.63 11.06 -7.33
C ASN A 197 35.13 11.32 -7.10
N ASN A 198 34.31 11.15 -8.13
CA ASN A 198 32.88 11.42 -8.13
C ASN A 198 32.00 10.19 -7.91
N LEU A 199 32.59 9.00 -7.71
CA LEU A 199 31.88 7.76 -7.43
C LEU A 199 32.09 7.34 -5.98
N SER A 200 31.01 7.04 -5.28
CA SER A 200 31.05 6.46 -3.93
C SER A 200 30.12 5.26 -3.85
N ILE A 201 30.61 4.21 -3.18
CA ILE A 201 29.88 2.95 -2.96
C ILE A 201 30.04 2.56 -1.49
N VAL A 202 28.96 2.12 -0.87
CA VAL A 202 28.96 1.53 0.47
C VAL A 202 28.34 0.16 0.38
N ASN A 203 29.08 -0.87 0.72
CA ASN A 203 28.59 -2.24 0.82
C ASN A 203 28.19 -2.55 2.26
N SER A 204 26.96 -2.99 2.44
CA SER A 204 26.37 -3.32 3.73
C SER A 204 25.74 -4.70 3.71
N LYS A 205 25.67 -5.34 4.87
CA LYS A 205 24.98 -6.61 5.08
C LYS A 205 23.90 -6.41 6.16
N VAL A 206 22.73 -7.01 5.95
CA VAL A 206 21.71 -7.09 7.00
C VAL A 206 22.21 -8.06 8.07
N ILE A 207 22.24 -7.62 9.33
CA ILE A 207 22.77 -8.39 10.45
C ILE A 207 21.96 -9.70 10.61
N ASN A 208 22.65 -10.80 10.83
CA ASN A 208 22.08 -12.15 10.95
C ASN A 208 21.25 -12.59 9.71
N SER A 209 21.64 -12.14 8.52
CA SER A 209 20.98 -12.45 7.26
C SER A 209 22.00 -12.63 6.14
N GLU A 210 21.55 -13.18 5.00
CA GLU A 210 22.34 -13.25 3.77
C GLU A 210 22.11 -12.04 2.84
N PHE A 211 21.25 -11.10 3.20
CA PHE A 211 20.99 -9.92 2.39
C PHE A 211 22.20 -8.98 2.39
N GLN A 212 22.66 -8.64 1.18
CA GLN A 212 23.69 -7.64 0.94
C GLN A 212 23.11 -6.50 0.12
N ILE A 213 23.56 -5.28 0.41
CA ILE A 213 23.11 -4.04 -0.22
C ILE A 213 24.33 -3.23 -0.57
N SER A 214 24.43 -2.80 -1.84
CA SER A 214 25.37 -1.77 -2.27
C SER A 214 24.59 -0.47 -2.49
N THR A 215 24.86 0.54 -1.67
CA THR A 215 24.36 1.91 -1.84
C THR A 215 25.40 2.70 -2.59
N PHE A 216 25.00 3.45 -3.60
CA PHE A 216 25.96 4.17 -4.45
C PHE A 216 25.46 5.50 -4.95
N PHE A 217 26.38 6.36 -5.35
CA PHE A 217 26.12 7.52 -6.20
C PHE A 217 27.32 7.89 -7.05
N LYS A 218 27.06 8.64 -8.13
CA LYS A 218 28.04 9.35 -8.96
C LYS A 218 27.53 10.75 -9.27
N SER A 219 28.38 11.78 -9.24
CA SER A 219 27.96 13.18 -9.43
C SER A 219 28.80 13.91 -10.47
N THR A 220 28.23 14.93 -11.10
CA THR A 220 28.89 15.90 -11.96
C THR A 220 28.47 17.32 -11.62
N TYR A 221 29.26 18.28 -12.04
CA TYR A 221 29.04 19.68 -11.68
C TYR A 221 29.07 20.57 -12.92
N SER A 222 28.30 21.63 -12.89
CA SER A 222 28.35 22.71 -13.86
C SER A 222 28.19 24.08 -13.18
N LEU A 223 28.90 25.07 -13.68
CA LEU A 223 28.76 26.45 -13.31
C LEU A 223 28.22 27.25 -14.50
N ASN A 224 27.11 27.96 -14.32
CA ASN A 224 26.41 28.68 -15.38
C ASN A 224 26.19 27.82 -16.64
N ASN A 225 25.71 26.58 -16.43
CA ASN A 225 25.48 25.55 -17.45
C ASN A 225 26.73 25.04 -18.19
N LYS A 226 27.93 25.41 -17.78
CA LYS A 226 29.18 24.88 -18.33
C LYS A 226 29.76 23.85 -17.40
N LYS A 227 30.09 22.67 -17.90
CA LYS A 227 30.75 21.62 -17.12
C LYS A 227 32.07 22.17 -16.57
N VAL A 228 32.34 21.88 -15.30
CA VAL A 228 33.56 22.27 -14.63
C VAL A 228 34.33 21.04 -14.19
N ASP A 229 35.67 21.10 -14.41
CA ASP A 229 36.57 20.12 -13.81
C ASP A 229 36.86 20.55 -12.38
N ILE A 230 36.77 19.59 -11.48
CA ILE A 230 36.87 19.87 -10.06
C ILE A 230 37.98 19.08 -9.40
N LYS A 231 38.53 19.67 -8.36
CA LYS A 231 39.41 18.99 -7.42
C LYS A 231 38.56 18.35 -6.32
N TYR A 232 38.67 17.04 -6.21
CA TYR A 232 38.01 16.27 -5.15
C TYR A 232 38.88 16.26 -3.90
N LEU A 233 38.22 16.51 -2.75
CA LEU A 233 38.85 16.46 -1.44
C LEU A 233 38.27 15.30 -0.67
N GLU A 234 39.10 14.43 -0.14
CA GLU A 234 38.66 13.31 0.69
C GLU A 234 38.01 13.81 1.97
N SER A 235 37.00 13.06 2.44
CA SER A 235 36.34 13.33 3.71
C SER A 235 36.96 12.51 4.81
N ASN A 236 37.11 13.11 6.00
CA ASN A 236 37.52 12.46 7.22
C ASN A 236 36.33 12.07 8.11
N ASP A 237 35.07 12.21 7.62
CA ASP A 237 33.86 11.87 8.37
C ASP A 237 33.55 10.36 8.14
N GLU A 238 33.71 9.56 9.16
CA GLU A 238 33.49 8.10 9.09
C GLU A 238 32.05 7.72 8.77
N ASN A 239 31.09 8.60 8.99
CA ASN A 239 29.67 8.35 8.74
C ASN A 239 29.18 8.86 7.38
N LEU A 240 29.99 9.65 6.67
CA LEU A 240 29.64 10.27 5.40
C LEU A 240 30.66 9.90 4.32
N ILE A 241 30.29 9.00 3.46
CA ILE A 241 31.16 8.47 2.41
C ILE A 241 30.97 9.27 1.13
N GLY A 242 31.98 10.01 0.73
CA GLY A 242 31.92 10.87 -0.47
C GLY A 242 33.18 11.71 -0.63
N SER A 243 33.15 12.62 -1.60
CA SER A 243 34.23 13.60 -1.83
C SER A 243 33.65 15.01 -1.94
N SER A 244 34.27 15.96 -1.28
CA SER A 244 33.87 17.36 -1.29
C SER A 244 34.59 18.15 -2.39
N SER A 245 34.05 19.33 -2.73
CA SER A 245 34.59 20.26 -3.69
C SER A 245 34.22 21.68 -3.29
N VAL A 246 35.15 22.62 -3.49
CA VAL A 246 34.97 24.03 -3.11
C VAL A 246 34.86 24.88 -4.38
N PHE A 247 33.89 25.79 -4.37
CA PHE A 247 33.61 26.73 -5.44
C PHE A 247 33.57 28.14 -4.87
N SER A 248 34.22 29.09 -5.58
CA SER A 248 34.11 30.53 -5.29
C SER A 248 33.17 31.12 -6.32
N LEU A 249 32.05 31.66 -5.88
CA LEU A 249 30.96 32.15 -6.73
C LEU A 249 30.81 33.67 -6.55
N ASN A 250 30.47 34.34 -7.65
CA ASN A 250 30.09 35.72 -7.65
C ASN A 250 28.60 35.89 -7.86
N LYS A 251 28.10 37.09 -7.64
CA LYS A 251 26.69 37.43 -7.82
C LYS A 251 26.16 36.91 -9.16
N ASP A 252 24.98 36.32 -9.09
CA ASP A 252 24.25 35.67 -10.19
C ASP A 252 24.81 34.34 -10.72
N ASP A 253 25.95 33.85 -10.18
CA ASP A 253 26.44 32.51 -10.52
C ASP A 253 25.48 31.42 -10.03
N GLU A 254 25.25 30.39 -10.86
CA GLU A 254 24.47 29.22 -10.58
C GLU A 254 25.35 27.97 -10.64
N LEU A 255 25.53 27.32 -9.49
CA LEU A 255 26.19 26.01 -9.38
C LEU A 255 25.14 24.93 -9.45
N THR A 256 25.33 23.97 -10.36
CA THR A 256 24.44 22.80 -10.50
C THR A 256 25.22 21.52 -10.16
N ILE A 257 24.62 20.69 -9.30
CA ILE A 257 25.07 19.33 -8.96
C ILE A 257 24.09 18.35 -9.58
N PHE A 258 24.52 17.56 -10.55
CA PHE A 258 23.76 16.43 -11.06
C PHE A 258 24.27 15.15 -10.39
N LYS A 259 23.43 14.53 -9.57
CA LYS A 259 23.73 13.32 -8.79
C LYS A 259 22.82 12.19 -9.23
N VAL A 260 23.41 11.04 -9.58
CA VAL A 260 22.72 9.78 -9.82
C VAL A 260 23.13 8.83 -8.73
N GLY A 261 22.19 8.13 -8.12
CA GLY A 261 22.49 7.17 -7.05
C GLY A 261 21.33 6.20 -6.82
N GLY A 262 21.55 5.22 -5.97
CA GLY A 262 20.54 4.22 -5.69
C GLY A 262 21.08 2.96 -5.01
N TYR A 263 20.49 1.80 -5.36
CA TYR A 263 20.75 0.55 -4.67
C TYR A 263 20.80 -0.65 -5.62
N ILE A 264 21.74 -1.56 -5.33
CA ILE A 264 21.74 -2.94 -5.84
C ILE A 264 21.77 -3.87 -4.63
N ASN A 265 21.10 -5.01 -4.70
CA ASN A 265 21.03 -5.94 -3.58
C ASN A 265 21.21 -7.40 -4.03
N SER A 266 21.43 -8.31 -3.09
CA SER A 266 21.69 -9.72 -3.33
C SER A 266 20.54 -10.48 -4.01
N ASN A 267 19.31 -9.96 -4.00
CA ASN A 267 18.18 -10.54 -4.74
C ASN A 267 18.30 -10.27 -6.25
N ASP A 268 18.96 -9.17 -6.64
CA ASP A 268 19.16 -8.82 -8.05
C ASP A 268 20.15 -9.74 -8.75
N SER A 269 21.18 -10.19 -8.03
CA SER A 269 22.21 -11.06 -8.59
C SER A 269 23.12 -11.66 -7.52
N ARG A 270 22.98 -12.95 -7.25
CA ARG A 270 23.77 -13.66 -6.22
C ARG A 270 25.26 -13.89 -6.57
N LYS A 271 25.69 -13.62 -7.81
CA LYS A 271 27.04 -13.98 -8.31
C LYS A 271 27.70 -12.91 -9.21
N LYS A 272 27.21 -11.67 -9.24
CA LYS A 272 27.76 -10.63 -10.11
C LYS A 272 28.57 -9.62 -9.31
N ASP A 273 29.61 -9.11 -9.92
CA ASP A 273 30.38 -7.97 -9.45
C ASP A 273 29.50 -6.71 -9.43
N PHE A 274 28.99 -6.36 -8.26
CA PHE A 274 28.13 -5.20 -8.07
C PHE A 274 28.84 -3.90 -8.50
N ASN A 275 30.13 -3.77 -8.22
CA ASN A 275 30.88 -2.55 -8.52
C ASN A 275 30.90 -2.26 -10.03
N ASN A 276 31.14 -3.24 -10.87
CA ASN A 276 31.09 -3.09 -12.33
C ASN A 276 29.69 -2.73 -12.86
N ILE A 277 28.64 -3.29 -12.24
CA ILE A 277 27.25 -2.96 -12.61
C ILE A 277 26.96 -1.51 -12.24
N ILE A 278 27.31 -1.10 -11.03
CA ILE A 278 27.12 0.27 -10.51
C ILE A 278 27.83 1.28 -11.41
N GLU A 279 29.10 1.03 -11.73
CA GLU A 279 29.88 1.95 -12.56
C GLU A 279 29.24 2.16 -13.93
N LYS A 280 28.85 1.08 -14.61
CA LYS A 280 28.16 1.13 -15.90
C LYS A 280 26.80 1.85 -15.82
N GLU A 281 25.99 1.55 -14.81
CA GLU A 281 24.67 2.19 -14.63
C GLU A 281 24.84 3.70 -14.39
N CYS A 282 25.77 4.10 -13.52
CA CYS A 282 26.07 5.51 -13.25
C CYS A 282 26.58 6.25 -14.48
N GLU A 283 27.55 5.66 -15.21
CA GLU A 283 28.12 6.28 -16.42
C GLU A 283 27.06 6.46 -17.51
N ASN A 284 26.26 5.43 -17.77
CA ASN A 284 25.17 5.52 -18.72
C ASN A 284 24.13 6.58 -18.33
N ALA A 285 23.80 6.67 -17.05
CA ALA A 285 22.85 7.67 -16.55
C ALA A 285 23.42 9.10 -16.65
N LEU A 286 24.67 9.32 -16.25
CA LEU A 286 25.33 10.63 -16.38
C LEU A 286 25.49 11.04 -17.85
N LYS A 287 25.81 10.12 -18.76
CA LYS A 287 25.88 10.37 -20.20
C LYS A 287 24.52 10.74 -20.78
N THR A 288 23.44 10.11 -20.32
CA THR A 288 22.04 10.44 -20.72
C THR A 288 21.69 11.87 -20.28
N GLY A 289 22.13 12.28 -19.08
CA GLY A 289 21.85 13.59 -18.51
C GLY A 289 20.47 13.66 -17.83
N PHE A 290 20.31 14.64 -16.94
CA PHE A 290 19.13 14.76 -16.09
C PHE A 290 17.83 14.95 -16.88
N ILE A 291 17.85 15.78 -17.92
CA ILE A 291 16.65 16.12 -18.72
C ILE A 291 16.09 14.88 -19.42
N ASP A 292 16.96 14.12 -20.08
CA ASP A 292 16.52 12.92 -20.82
C ASP A 292 16.14 11.78 -19.85
N LEU A 293 16.81 11.64 -18.71
CA LEU A 293 16.39 10.69 -17.67
C LEU A 293 15.02 11.04 -17.10
N CYS A 294 14.74 12.32 -16.88
CA CYS A 294 13.43 12.80 -16.44
C CYS A 294 12.35 12.51 -17.49
N LYS A 295 12.67 12.71 -18.78
CA LYS A 295 11.79 12.36 -19.90
C LYS A 295 11.52 10.84 -19.96
N GLU A 296 12.55 10.01 -19.84
CA GLU A 296 12.37 8.55 -19.75
C GLU A 296 11.38 8.18 -18.63
N ASN A 297 11.50 8.81 -17.46
CA ASN A 297 10.61 8.57 -16.32
C ASN A 297 9.18 9.04 -16.61
N THR A 298 9.02 10.22 -17.21
CA THR A 298 7.72 10.77 -17.63
C THR A 298 7.03 9.86 -18.64
N ASP A 299 7.76 9.31 -19.60
CA ASP A 299 7.20 8.40 -20.62
C ASP A 299 6.68 7.09 -19.99
N GLU A 300 7.34 6.56 -18.94
CA GLU A 300 6.85 5.40 -18.18
C GLU A 300 5.60 5.76 -17.35
N TRP A 301 5.60 6.91 -16.66
CA TRP A 301 4.41 7.39 -15.95
C TRP A 301 3.22 7.60 -16.88
N LYS A 302 3.44 8.11 -18.10
CA LYS A 302 2.39 8.25 -19.09
C LYS A 302 1.71 6.91 -19.39
N LYS A 303 2.48 5.83 -19.59
CA LYS A 303 1.91 4.49 -19.80
C LYS A 303 1.06 4.03 -18.62
N ILE A 304 1.54 4.30 -17.39
CA ILE A 304 0.80 3.97 -16.16
C ILE A 304 -0.52 4.75 -16.10
N TRP A 305 -0.49 6.06 -16.36
CA TRP A 305 -1.69 6.90 -16.35
C TRP A 305 -2.66 6.57 -17.49
N ASP A 306 -2.16 6.19 -18.66
CA ASP A 306 -3.01 5.76 -19.78
C ASP A 306 -3.90 4.56 -19.41
N ASP A 307 -3.50 3.73 -18.44
CA ASP A 307 -4.25 2.56 -18.02
C ASP A 307 -4.98 2.74 -16.67
N SER A 308 -4.44 3.55 -15.76
CA SER A 308 -4.92 3.60 -14.36
C SER A 308 -5.62 4.90 -13.97
N ASP A 309 -5.57 5.95 -14.80
CA ASP A 309 -6.18 7.24 -14.44
C ASP A 309 -7.70 7.14 -14.29
N ILE A 310 -8.21 7.87 -13.31
CA ILE A 310 -9.63 8.18 -13.16
C ILE A 310 -9.76 9.69 -13.34
N ILE A 311 -10.52 10.11 -14.34
CA ILE A 311 -10.76 11.52 -14.62
C ILE A 311 -12.10 11.92 -13.99
N ILE A 312 -12.07 12.89 -13.09
CA ILE A 312 -13.26 13.47 -12.44
C ILE A 312 -13.35 14.94 -12.84
N ASN A 313 -14.46 15.33 -13.46
CA ASN A 313 -14.77 16.71 -13.81
C ASN A 313 -15.78 17.30 -12.80
N GLY A 314 -15.64 18.60 -12.51
CA GLY A 314 -16.50 19.32 -11.56
C GLY A 314 -15.94 19.40 -10.13
N ASP A 315 -15.03 18.51 -9.74
CA ASP A 315 -14.46 18.46 -8.37
C ASP A 315 -12.95 18.21 -8.36
N VAL A 316 -12.18 19.29 -8.34
CA VAL A 316 -10.71 19.25 -8.30
C VAL A 316 -10.20 18.57 -7.02
N LYS A 317 -10.94 18.68 -5.89
CA LYS A 317 -10.57 18.07 -4.62
C LYS A 317 -10.58 16.53 -4.71
N SER A 318 -11.64 15.98 -5.29
CA SER A 318 -11.75 14.55 -5.60
C SER A 318 -10.71 14.10 -6.62
N GLN A 319 -10.48 14.90 -7.67
CA GLN A 319 -9.49 14.57 -8.72
C GLN A 319 -8.07 14.49 -8.18
N GLN A 320 -7.65 15.47 -7.36
CA GLN A 320 -6.34 15.47 -6.72
C GLN A 320 -6.17 14.23 -5.83
N ALA A 321 -7.18 13.92 -5.02
CA ALA A 321 -7.16 12.82 -4.07
C ALA A 321 -7.00 11.46 -4.77
N ILE A 322 -7.82 11.17 -5.78
CA ILE A 322 -7.76 9.86 -6.45
C ILE A 322 -6.45 9.68 -7.22
N ARG A 323 -5.92 10.72 -7.85
CA ARG A 323 -4.62 10.64 -8.52
C ARG A 323 -3.47 10.47 -7.54
N PHE A 324 -3.53 11.12 -6.38
CA PHE A 324 -2.56 10.90 -5.32
C PHE A 324 -2.53 9.42 -4.87
N ASN A 325 -3.70 8.82 -4.69
CA ASN A 325 -3.81 7.43 -4.29
C ASN A 325 -3.30 6.48 -5.39
N ILE A 326 -3.69 6.70 -6.64
CA ILE A 326 -3.23 5.90 -7.79
C ILE A 326 -1.71 6.03 -7.98
N PHE A 327 -1.15 7.23 -7.82
CA PHE A 327 0.28 7.47 -7.90
C PHE A 327 1.05 6.61 -6.88
N HIS A 328 0.66 6.66 -5.61
CA HIS A 328 1.33 5.92 -4.55
C HIS A 328 1.17 4.40 -4.67
N LEU A 329 0.02 3.88 -5.11
CA LEU A 329 -0.15 2.46 -5.40
C LEU A 329 0.82 1.99 -6.48
N ASN A 330 0.96 2.76 -7.57
CA ASN A 330 1.83 2.41 -8.69
C ASN A 330 3.32 2.49 -8.36
N GLN A 331 3.74 3.43 -7.52
CA GLN A 331 5.15 3.49 -7.09
C GLN A 331 5.52 2.49 -6.00
N THR A 332 4.52 1.86 -5.33
CA THR A 332 4.78 0.87 -4.29
C THR A 332 4.98 -0.53 -4.84
N PHE A 333 4.26 -0.91 -5.89
CA PHE A 333 4.34 -2.25 -6.47
C PHE A 333 4.09 -2.23 -7.97
N ASN A 334 4.99 -2.85 -8.72
CA ASN A 334 4.92 -2.94 -10.20
C ASN A 334 4.65 -4.36 -10.71
N GLY A 335 4.72 -5.37 -9.83
CA GLY A 335 4.44 -6.76 -10.16
C GLY A 335 5.52 -7.49 -10.96
N ASN A 336 6.70 -6.92 -11.14
CA ASN A 336 7.78 -7.54 -11.93
C ASN A 336 8.41 -8.75 -11.25
N ASP A 337 8.29 -8.85 -9.93
CA ASP A 337 8.89 -9.93 -9.13
C ASP A 337 7.83 -10.48 -8.15
N SER A 338 7.60 -11.80 -8.22
CA SER A 338 6.65 -12.49 -7.34
C SER A 338 7.13 -12.68 -5.91
N SER A 339 8.40 -12.40 -5.62
CA SER A 339 8.94 -12.42 -4.26
C SER A 339 8.68 -11.13 -3.47
N LEU A 340 8.29 -10.04 -4.15
CA LEU A 340 8.04 -8.75 -3.54
C LEU A 340 6.62 -8.66 -2.97
N ASN A 341 6.48 -7.91 -1.89
CA ASN A 341 5.25 -7.72 -1.15
C ASN A 341 4.82 -6.25 -1.10
N ILE A 342 3.61 -6.01 -0.60
CA ILE A 342 3.09 -4.67 -0.34
C ILE A 342 2.92 -4.52 1.17
N GLY A 343 3.64 -3.57 1.77
CA GLY A 343 3.43 -3.17 3.16
C GLY A 343 2.36 -2.07 3.28
N PRO A 344 1.66 -1.96 4.42
CA PRO A 344 0.58 -0.97 4.60
C PRO A 344 1.02 0.49 4.39
N LYS A 345 2.29 0.80 4.69
CA LYS A 345 2.87 2.14 4.47
C LYS A 345 3.73 2.24 3.20
N GLY A 346 3.87 1.17 2.41
CA GLY A 346 4.74 1.13 1.23
C GLY A 346 6.17 1.60 1.55
N PHE A 347 6.68 2.58 0.80
CA PHE A 347 8.00 3.20 1.01
C PHE A 347 7.92 4.54 1.76
N THR A 348 6.81 4.87 2.39
CA THR A 348 6.57 6.19 2.97
C THR A 348 6.81 6.25 4.48
N GLY A 349 7.04 5.10 5.12
CA GLY A 349 7.31 4.99 6.55
C GLY A 349 7.54 3.56 7.02
N GLU A 350 8.02 3.40 8.24
CA GLU A 350 8.45 2.11 8.81
C GLU A 350 7.33 1.38 9.58
N LYS A 351 6.28 2.10 9.98
CA LYS A 351 5.18 1.51 10.77
C LYS A 351 4.61 0.27 10.06
N TYR A 352 4.30 -0.76 10.82
CA TYR A 352 3.91 -2.09 10.34
C TYR A 352 5.02 -2.87 9.62
N GLY A 353 6.28 -2.50 9.80
CA GLY A 353 7.46 -3.22 9.31
C GLY A 353 7.61 -3.35 7.80
N GLY A 354 6.75 -2.72 6.99
CA GLY A 354 6.78 -2.86 5.52
C GLY A 354 6.41 -4.25 5.00
N VAL A 355 5.71 -5.07 5.78
CA VAL A 355 5.38 -6.48 5.50
C VAL A 355 3.91 -6.64 5.09
N THR A 356 3.56 -7.81 4.53
CA THR A 356 2.22 -8.08 3.99
C THR A 356 1.20 -8.32 5.10
N TYR A 357 0.06 -7.66 4.99
CA TYR A 357 -1.18 -7.89 5.74
C TYR A 357 -2.30 -8.36 4.79
N TRP A 358 -3.48 -8.70 5.33
CA TRP A 358 -4.65 -9.09 4.53
C TRP A 358 -5.21 -7.97 3.65
N ASP A 359 -4.80 -6.74 3.89
CA ASP A 359 -5.10 -5.55 3.09
C ASP A 359 -4.71 -5.72 1.63
N THR A 360 -3.59 -6.41 1.37
CA THR A 360 -3.12 -6.69 0.01
C THR A 360 -4.18 -7.42 -0.80
N GLU A 361 -4.78 -8.45 -0.22
CA GLU A 361 -5.83 -9.24 -0.85
C GLU A 361 -7.14 -8.47 -0.98
N ALA A 362 -7.53 -7.76 0.08
CA ALA A 362 -8.83 -7.11 0.17
C ALA A 362 -8.92 -5.82 -0.66
N TYR A 363 -7.85 -5.03 -0.74
CA TYR A 363 -7.88 -3.68 -1.29
C TYR A 363 -6.92 -3.45 -2.45
N CYS A 364 -5.70 -4.03 -2.43
CA CYS A 364 -4.72 -3.79 -3.48
C CYS A 364 -4.96 -4.65 -4.72
N ILE A 365 -5.26 -5.94 -4.56
CA ILE A 365 -5.51 -6.85 -5.69
C ILE A 365 -6.64 -6.34 -6.61
N PRO A 366 -7.79 -5.84 -6.13
CA PRO A 366 -8.81 -5.25 -7.00
C PRO A 366 -8.28 -4.13 -7.90
N PHE A 367 -7.46 -3.22 -7.36
CA PHE A 367 -6.83 -2.14 -8.12
C PHE A 367 -5.92 -2.66 -9.23
N TYR A 368 -4.99 -3.55 -8.90
CA TYR A 368 -4.04 -4.08 -9.90
C TYR A 368 -4.75 -4.93 -10.97
N LEU A 369 -5.78 -5.68 -10.62
CA LEU A 369 -6.60 -6.42 -11.59
C LEU A 369 -7.31 -5.51 -12.59
N GLY A 370 -7.81 -4.36 -12.11
CA GLY A 370 -8.53 -3.42 -12.95
C GLY A 370 -7.62 -2.58 -13.85
N THR A 371 -6.38 -2.29 -13.41
CA THR A 371 -5.53 -1.26 -14.02
C THR A 371 -4.24 -1.78 -14.66
N LYS A 372 -3.80 -2.98 -14.33
CA LYS A 372 -2.55 -3.57 -14.82
C LYS A 372 -2.78 -4.85 -15.62
N ASP A 373 -1.73 -5.36 -16.22
CA ASP A 373 -1.73 -6.73 -16.71
C ASP A 373 -2.00 -7.71 -15.55
N SER A 374 -2.78 -8.75 -15.83
CA SER A 374 -3.21 -9.71 -14.81
C SER A 374 -2.05 -10.46 -14.13
N THR A 375 -0.84 -10.45 -14.71
CA THR A 375 0.35 -11.03 -14.09
C THR A 375 0.76 -10.31 -12.81
N VAL A 376 0.48 -9.02 -12.69
CA VAL A 376 0.78 -8.22 -11.47
C VAL A 376 0.02 -8.79 -10.27
N ALA A 377 -1.30 -8.91 -10.36
CA ALA A 377 -2.11 -9.52 -9.30
C ALA A 377 -1.81 -11.02 -9.12
N LYS A 378 -1.52 -11.73 -10.23
CA LYS A 378 -1.11 -13.14 -10.18
C LYS A 378 0.16 -13.35 -9.36
N ASN A 379 1.13 -12.44 -9.43
CA ASN A 379 2.37 -12.53 -8.68
C ASN A 379 2.13 -12.41 -7.18
N LEU A 380 1.22 -11.55 -6.73
CA LEU A 380 0.80 -11.51 -5.32
C LEU A 380 0.16 -12.83 -4.85
N LEU A 381 -0.67 -13.45 -5.69
CA LEU A 381 -1.26 -14.77 -5.40
C LEU A 381 -0.25 -15.93 -5.52
N ASN A 382 0.74 -15.84 -6.43
CA ASN A 382 1.84 -16.77 -6.49
C ASN A 382 2.66 -16.75 -5.20
N GLN A 383 2.92 -15.57 -4.63
CA GLN A 383 3.60 -15.44 -3.35
C GLN A 383 2.84 -16.21 -2.26
N ARG A 384 1.50 -16.11 -2.19
CA ARG A 384 0.70 -16.89 -1.22
C ARG A 384 0.83 -18.40 -1.46
N TYR A 385 0.90 -18.85 -2.72
CA TYR A 385 1.15 -20.25 -3.02
C TYR A 385 2.54 -20.71 -2.58
N ASP A 386 3.56 -19.91 -2.82
CA ASP A 386 4.94 -20.21 -2.43
C ASP A 386 5.11 -20.23 -0.90
N GLN A 387 4.30 -19.44 -0.19
CA GLN A 387 4.21 -19.39 1.28
C GLN A 387 3.37 -20.53 1.90
N LEU A 388 2.67 -21.36 1.12
CA LEU A 388 1.73 -22.37 1.63
C LEU A 388 2.36 -23.34 2.63
N LYS A 389 3.60 -23.78 2.39
CA LYS A 389 4.32 -24.68 3.32
C LYS A 389 4.51 -24.03 4.70
N ASN A 390 4.83 -22.76 4.74
CA ASN A 390 4.99 -22.02 6.00
C ASN A 390 3.65 -21.76 6.67
N ALA A 391 2.58 -21.49 5.91
CA ALA A 391 1.23 -21.37 6.44
C ALA A 391 0.74 -22.68 7.09
N ILE A 392 1.12 -23.84 6.55
CA ILE A 392 0.85 -25.16 7.16
C ILE A 392 1.64 -25.28 8.49
N LYS A 393 2.91 -24.95 8.50
CA LYS A 393 3.72 -24.95 9.73
C LYS A 393 3.16 -24.00 10.80
N ASN A 394 2.62 -22.85 10.41
CA ASN A 394 1.97 -21.93 11.36
C ASN A 394 0.73 -22.57 12.00
N ALA A 395 -0.07 -23.31 11.22
CA ALA A 395 -1.20 -24.06 11.76
C ALA A 395 -0.75 -25.21 12.70
N GLU A 396 0.34 -25.91 12.36
CA GLU A 396 0.92 -26.96 13.21
C GLU A 396 1.40 -26.41 14.55
N LYS A 397 1.99 -25.19 14.60
CA LYS A 397 2.41 -24.54 15.83
C LYS A 397 1.26 -24.31 16.84
N ILE A 398 0.04 -24.14 16.35
CA ILE A 398 -1.15 -23.97 17.19
C ILE A 398 -1.96 -25.27 17.35
N GLY A 399 -1.37 -26.43 17.00
CA GLY A 399 -1.95 -27.74 17.23
C GLY A 399 -2.86 -28.30 16.13
N LEU A 400 -2.94 -27.62 14.97
CA LEU A 400 -3.69 -28.12 13.79
C LEU A 400 -2.75 -28.95 12.90
N ASN A 401 -3.32 -29.89 12.13
CA ASN A 401 -2.53 -30.86 11.37
C ASN A 401 -3.16 -31.20 9.99
N HIS A 402 -2.76 -32.30 9.38
CA HIS A 402 -3.32 -32.83 8.12
C HIS A 402 -3.35 -31.80 6.99
N GLY A 403 -2.34 -30.91 6.91
CA GLY A 403 -2.24 -29.92 5.84
C GLY A 403 -3.22 -28.74 5.98
N ALA A 404 -3.74 -28.49 7.17
CA ALA A 404 -4.42 -27.25 7.50
C ALA A 404 -3.42 -26.08 7.38
N ALA A 405 -3.82 -24.96 6.79
CA ALA A 405 -2.97 -23.79 6.66
C ALA A 405 -3.58 -22.57 7.36
N LEU A 406 -2.79 -21.95 8.25
CA LEU A 406 -3.08 -20.61 8.77
C LEU A 406 -2.06 -19.65 8.17
N TYR A 407 -2.50 -18.86 7.21
CA TYR A 407 -1.66 -17.80 6.68
C TYR A 407 -1.35 -16.78 7.77
N PRO A 408 -0.12 -16.24 7.79
CA PRO A 408 0.27 -15.27 8.80
C PRO A 408 -0.62 -14.03 8.77
N MET A 409 -0.81 -13.41 9.93
CA MET A 409 -1.36 -12.06 10.01
C MET A 409 -0.40 -11.08 9.34
N VAL A 410 0.90 -11.23 9.63
CA VAL A 410 1.97 -10.38 9.15
C VAL A 410 3.13 -11.22 8.65
N THR A 411 3.59 -10.96 7.43
CA THR A 411 4.68 -11.77 6.85
C THR A 411 5.40 -11.12 5.67
N VAL A 412 6.65 -11.57 5.45
CA VAL A 412 7.38 -11.39 4.19
C VAL A 412 7.52 -12.74 3.46
N ASN A 413 7.84 -13.80 4.19
CA ASN A 413 8.26 -15.12 3.67
C ASN A 413 7.27 -16.26 3.96
N GLY A 414 6.11 -15.96 4.54
CA GLY A 414 5.09 -16.94 4.94
C GLY A 414 5.20 -17.42 6.39
N GLU A 415 6.23 -17.05 7.13
CA GLU A 415 6.29 -17.25 8.58
C GLU A 415 5.46 -16.17 9.28
N GLU A 416 4.73 -16.55 10.34
CA GLU A 416 4.06 -15.56 11.19
C GLU A 416 5.13 -14.77 11.95
N CYS A 417 5.05 -13.44 11.85
CA CYS A 417 6.03 -12.58 12.52
C CYS A 417 5.40 -11.39 13.28
N HIS A 418 4.08 -11.39 13.47
CA HIS A 418 3.43 -10.43 14.35
C HIS A 418 3.47 -10.90 15.80
N ASN A 419 3.95 -10.08 16.71
CA ASN A 419 4.18 -10.44 18.10
C ASN A 419 3.82 -9.35 19.10
N GLU A 420 3.06 -8.33 18.66
CA GLU A 420 2.75 -7.18 19.53
C GLU A 420 1.61 -7.47 20.51
N TRP A 421 0.61 -8.29 20.11
CA TRP A 421 -0.55 -8.64 20.93
C TRP A 421 -1.26 -9.92 20.43
N GLU A 422 -2.29 -10.37 21.15
CA GLU A 422 -3.00 -11.63 20.91
C GLU A 422 -3.73 -11.70 19.56
N ILE A 423 -4.01 -10.59 18.91
CA ILE A 423 -4.68 -10.46 17.61
C ILE A 423 -4.09 -11.37 16.52
N THR A 424 -2.80 -11.70 16.64
CA THR A 424 -2.09 -12.67 15.78
C THR A 424 -2.80 -14.00 15.66
N PHE A 425 -3.41 -14.48 16.74
CA PHE A 425 -4.11 -15.76 16.80
C PHE A 425 -5.62 -15.62 16.65
N GLU A 426 -6.14 -14.44 16.79
CA GLU A 426 -7.57 -14.12 16.82
C GLU A 426 -8.10 -13.68 15.45
N GLU A 427 -7.34 -12.91 14.67
CA GLU A 427 -7.74 -12.45 13.33
C GLU A 427 -7.59 -13.53 12.25
N ILE A 428 -8.25 -14.66 12.43
CA ILE A 428 -8.15 -15.79 11.52
C ILE A 428 -8.94 -15.61 10.21
N HIS A 429 -9.79 -14.60 10.14
CA HIS A 429 -10.52 -14.21 8.91
C HIS A 429 -9.61 -13.84 7.74
N ARG A 430 -8.33 -13.52 7.98
CA ARG A 430 -7.31 -13.30 6.94
C ARG A 430 -7.17 -14.45 5.95
N ASN A 431 -7.44 -15.68 6.35
CA ASN A 431 -7.50 -16.83 5.46
C ASN A 431 -8.58 -16.66 4.38
N ALA A 432 -9.73 -16.10 4.75
CA ALA A 432 -10.83 -15.87 3.82
C ALA A 432 -10.51 -14.75 2.82
N ALA A 433 -9.74 -13.74 3.20
CA ALA A 433 -9.31 -12.69 2.29
C ALA A 433 -8.51 -13.26 1.10
N ILE A 434 -7.63 -14.23 1.36
CA ILE A 434 -6.87 -14.93 0.31
C ILE A 434 -7.82 -15.73 -0.61
N ALA A 435 -8.79 -16.44 -0.05
CA ALA A 435 -9.78 -17.18 -0.84
C ALA A 435 -10.64 -16.23 -1.71
N GLN A 436 -11.03 -15.07 -1.17
CA GLN A 436 -11.74 -14.01 -1.92
C GLN A 436 -10.88 -13.42 -3.04
N ALA A 437 -9.58 -13.18 -2.79
CA ALA A 437 -8.67 -12.71 -3.81
C ALA A 437 -8.48 -13.71 -4.95
N ILE A 438 -8.40 -15.01 -4.65
CA ILE A 438 -8.40 -16.09 -5.66
C ILE A 438 -9.70 -16.04 -6.49
N LYS A 439 -10.86 -15.94 -5.85
CA LYS A 439 -12.15 -15.78 -6.53
C LYS A 439 -12.13 -14.56 -7.45
N LYS A 440 -11.77 -13.40 -6.93
CA LYS A 440 -11.71 -12.13 -7.67
C LYS A 440 -10.79 -12.24 -8.88
N TYR A 441 -9.58 -12.80 -8.70
CA TYR A 441 -8.64 -13.04 -9.78
C TYR A 441 -9.22 -13.92 -10.89
N VAL A 442 -9.75 -15.08 -10.53
CA VAL A 442 -10.28 -16.05 -11.52
C VAL A 442 -11.49 -15.49 -12.26
N THR A 443 -12.40 -14.82 -11.55
CA THR A 443 -13.61 -14.24 -12.18
C THR A 443 -13.28 -13.07 -13.09
N THR A 444 -12.30 -12.23 -12.70
CA THR A 444 -11.89 -11.05 -13.49
C THR A 444 -11.07 -11.44 -14.73
N THR A 445 -10.19 -12.44 -14.60
CA THR A 445 -9.27 -12.81 -15.68
C THR A 445 -9.73 -13.97 -16.54
N GLY A 446 -10.56 -14.87 -16.01
CA GLY A 446 -10.87 -16.15 -16.62
C GLY A 446 -9.71 -17.16 -16.56
N ASN A 447 -8.66 -16.91 -15.77
CA ASN A 447 -7.47 -17.77 -15.67
C ASN A 447 -7.72 -18.97 -14.76
N TYR A 448 -8.52 -19.93 -15.22
CA TYR A 448 -8.79 -21.16 -14.48
C TYR A 448 -7.57 -22.07 -14.32
N LYS A 449 -6.56 -21.94 -15.20
CA LYS A 449 -5.31 -22.71 -15.08
C LYS A 449 -4.57 -22.39 -13.78
N PHE A 450 -4.58 -21.12 -13.36
CA PHE A 450 -4.05 -20.74 -12.05
C PHE A 450 -4.79 -21.43 -10.91
N LEU A 451 -6.15 -21.41 -10.96
CA LEU A 451 -6.98 -22.07 -9.96
C LEU A 451 -6.66 -23.57 -9.85
N GLU A 452 -6.62 -24.26 -10.98
CA GLU A 452 -6.43 -25.72 -11.05
C GLU A 452 -5.04 -26.17 -10.55
N ASN A 453 -4.01 -25.38 -10.78
CA ASN A 453 -2.64 -25.77 -10.46
C ASN A 453 -2.17 -25.25 -9.08
N LYS A 454 -2.61 -24.07 -8.66
CA LYS A 454 -2.15 -23.41 -7.45
C LYS A 454 -3.28 -23.02 -6.50
N GLY A 455 -4.28 -22.30 -6.99
CA GLY A 455 -5.35 -21.75 -6.18
C GLY A 455 -6.12 -22.82 -5.40
N ILE A 456 -6.42 -23.96 -6.02
CA ILE A 456 -7.17 -25.05 -5.37
C ILE A 456 -6.41 -25.64 -4.18
N LYS A 457 -5.06 -25.69 -4.23
CA LYS A 457 -4.24 -26.21 -3.13
C LYS A 457 -4.30 -25.29 -1.91
N ILE A 458 -4.31 -23.97 -2.16
CA ILE A 458 -4.49 -22.93 -1.11
C ILE A 458 -5.89 -23.09 -0.49
N LEU A 459 -6.93 -23.20 -1.32
CA LEU A 459 -8.33 -23.31 -0.87
C LEU A 459 -8.58 -24.56 -0.02
N ILE A 460 -8.00 -25.70 -0.42
CA ILE A 460 -8.11 -26.97 0.35
C ILE A 460 -7.44 -26.82 1.72
N ALA A 461 -6.23 -26.26 1.76
CA ALA A 461 -5.50 -26.10 3.01
C ALA A 461 -6.19 -25.11 3.97
N ILE A 462 -6.80 -24.04 3.44
CA ILE A 462 -7.65 -23.11 4.19
C ILE A 462 -8.92 -23.82 4.68
N SER A 463 -9.54 -24.69 3.87
CA SER A 463 -10.73 -25.44 4.27
C SER A 463 -10.43 -26.44 5.38
N ARG A 464 -9.27 -27.10 5.35
CA ARG A 464 -8.77 -27.97 6.43
C ARG A 464 -8.53 -27.20 7.73
N PHE A 465 -8.04 -25.96 7.64
CA PHE A 465 -7.95 -25.07 8.78
C PHE A 465 -9.32 -24.79 9.40
N TRP A 466 -10.29 -24.37 8.62
CA TRP A 466 -11.63 -24.07 9.12
C TRP A 466 -12.30 -25.29 9.73
N GLN A 467 -12.17 -26.49 9.11
CA GLN A 467 -12.71 -27.73 9.65
C GLN A 467 -12.20 -28.04 11.06
N GLN A 468 -10.91 -27.73 11.33
CA GLN A 468 -10.28 -28.05 12.62
C GLN A 468 -10.42 -26.89 13.64
N ARG A 469 -10.70 -25.67 13.16
CA ARG A 469 -10.80 -24.47 14.03
C ARG A 469 -12.19 -24.31 14.64
N VAL A 470 -13.22 -24.88 14.06
CA VAL A 470 -14.59 -24.88 14.61
C VAL A 470 -14.72 -25.89 15.74
N ASN A 471 -15.51 -25.56 16.75
CA ASN A 471 -15.93 -26.49 17.81
C ASN A 471 -17.42 -26.81 17.66
N TYR A 472 -17.82 -28.02 17.96
CA TYR A 472 -19.25 -28.37 18.02
C TYR A 472 -19.79 -28.13 19.43
N SER A 473 -20.70 -27.16 19.58
CA SER A 473 -21.38 -26.88 20.84
C SER A 473 -22.58 -27.79 21.03
N GLN A 474 -22.55 -28.64 22.05
CA GLN A 474 -23.69 -29.49 22.45
C GLN A 474 -24.85 -28.62 22.97
N LEU A 475 -24.58 -27.47 23.54
CA LEU A 475 -25.58 -26.59 24.11
C LEU A 475 -26.58 -26.06 23.08
N ILE A 476 -26.08 -25.64 21.90
CA ILE A 476 -26.91 -25.05 20.86
C ILE A 476 -27.01 -25.90 19.59
N ASN A 477 -26.38 -27.09 19.59
CA ASN A 477 -26.30 -28.01 18.45
C ASN A 477 -25.78 -27.33 17.16
N LYS A 478 -24.74 -26.50 17.29
CA LYS A 478 -24.12 -25.74 16.20
C LYS A 478 -22.60 -25.83 16.26
N TYR A 479 -21.95 -25.60 15.11
CA TYR A 479 -20.52 -25.29 15.09
C TYR A 479 -20.30 -23.85 15.46
N VAL A 480 -19.36 -23.59 16.35
CA VAL A 480 -18.99 -22.27 16.89
C VAL A 480 -17.51 -22.00 16.66
N ILE A 481 -17.12 -20.73 16.60
CA ILE A 481 -15.72 -20.30 16.58
C ILE A 481 -15.52 -19.39 17.78
N LEU A 482 -14.65 -19.81 18.69
CA LEU A 482 -14.40 -19.14 19.97
C LEU A 482 -13.08 -18.40 19.95
N GLY A 483 -12.99 -17.30 20.73
CA GLY A 483 -11.76 -16.57 20.98
C GLY A 483 -11.17 -15.97 19.69
N VAL A 484 -11.90 -15.08 19.02
CA VAL A 484 -11.49 -14.46 17.76
C VAL A 484 -11.64 -12.94 17.83
N THR A 485 -10.94 -12.26 16.94
CA THR A 485 -11.13 -10.85 16.63
C THR A 485 -11.58 -10.76 15.16
N GLY A 486 -12.70 -10.09 14.93
CA GLY A 486 -13.15 -9.74 13.58
C GLY A 486 -12.35 -8.57 12.99
N PRO A 487 -12.75 -8.03 11.83
CA PRO A 487 -12.16 -6.80 11.30
C PRO A 487 -12.27 -5.61 12.26
N ASN A 488 -13.28 -5.59 13.12
CA ASN A 488 -13.39 -4.60 14.19
C ASN A 488 -12.43 -4.94 15.35
N GLU A 489 -11.19 -4.49 15.27
CA GLU A 489 -10.16 -4.72 16.27
C GLU A 489 -10.46 -4.07 17.64
N TYR A 490 -11.55 -3.31 17.80
CA TYR A 490 -12.02 -2.82 19.11
C TYR A 490 -12.83 -3.85 19.90
N GLU A 491 -12.94 -5.06 19.36
CA GLU A 491 -13.53 -6.25 19.97
C GLU A 491 -12.53 -7.41 19.88
N ASN A 492 -11.84 -7.73 20.96
CA ASN A 492 -10.86 -8.82 21.00
C ASN A 492 -11.40 -10.02 21.77
N ASN A 493 -10.92 -11.21 21.41
CA ASN A 493 -11.20 -12.47 22.07
C ASN A 493 -12.69 -12.74 22.29
N VAL A 494 -13.47 -12.50 21.24
CA VAL A 494 -14.94 -12.70 21.26
C VAL A 494 -15.32 -14.05 20.67
N ASP A 495 -16.50 -14.52 21.01
CA ASP A 495 -17.06 -15.74 20.48
C ASP A 495 -18.02 -15.45 19.34
N ASN A 496 -17.97 -16.30 18.31
CA ASN A 496 -18.88 -16.28 17.18
C ASN A 496 -18.96 -14.91 16.47
N ASN A 497 -17.80 -14.30 16.19
CA ASN A 497 -17.79 -13.15 15.29
C ASN A 497 -18.45 -13.55 13.97
N TRP A 498 -19.52 -12.83 13.61
CA TRP A 498 -20.34 -13.17 12.45
C TRP A 498 -19.54 -13.23 11.14
N TYR A 499 -18.69 -12.23 10.92
CA TYR A 499 -17.86 -12.16 9.72
C TYR A 499 -16.90 -13.34 9.62
N THR A 500 -16.25 -13.72 10.74
CA THR A 500 -15.36 -14.87 10.82
C THR A 500 -16.11 -16.19 10.56
N ASN A 501 -17.25 -16.37 11.20
CA ASN A 501 -18.07 -17.57 11.03
C ASN A 501 -18.63 -17.69 9.60
N TYR A 502 -19.08 -16.57 9.02
CA TYR A 502 -19.56 -16.56 7.64
C TYR A 502 -18.42 -16.82 6.65
N SER A 503 -17.25 -16.26 6.90
CA SER A 503 -16.03 -16.51 6.12
C SER A 503 -15.64 -18.00 6.11
N ALA A 504 -15.71 -18.66 7.26
CA ALA A 504 -15.46 -20.11 7.35
C ALA A 504 -16.46 -20.90 6.49
N LYS A 505 -17.76 -20.65 6.66
CA LYS A 505 -18.82 -21.24 5.84
C LYS A 505 -18.54 -21.04 4.35
N TRP A 506 -18.33 -19.81 3.94
CA TRP A 506 -18.12 -19.43 2.55
C TRP A 506 -16.87 -20.09 1.94
N CYS A 507 -15.73 -20.13 2.67
CA CYS A 507 -14.52 -20.79 2.20
C CYS A 507 -14.74 -22.27 1.90
N LEU A 508 -15.46 -22.98 2.78
CA LEU A 508 -15.80 -24.40 2.59
C LEU A 508 -16.71 -24.60 1.37
N GLU A 509 -17.76 -23.78 1.24
CA GLU A 509 -18.70 -23.81 0.09
C GLU A 509 -17.97 -23.53 -1.22
N PHE A 510 -17.16 -22.47 -1.25
CA PHE A 510 -16.41 -22.07 -2.43
C PHE A 510 -15.42 -23.14 -2.87
N THR A 511 -14.70 -23.76 -1.92
CA THR A 511 -13.75 -24.84 -2.23
C THR A 511 -14.46 -26.06 -2.84
N ILE A 512 -15.56 -26.52 -2.24
CA ILE A 512 -16.38 -27.65 -2.79
C ILE A 512 -16.85 -27.31 -4.21
N LYS A 513 -17.35 -26.08 -4.41
CA LYS A 513 -17.80 -25.63 -5.72
C LYS A 513 -16.66 -25.65 -6.75
N GLN A 514 -15.46 -25.15 -6.38
CA GLN A 514 -14.33 -25.11 -7.31
C GLN A 514 -13.82 -26.51 -7.67
N LEU A 515 -13.81 -27.45 -6.73
CA LEU A 515 -13.49 -28.87 -7.02
C LEU A 515 -14.44 -29.44 -8.06
N SER A 516 -15.74 -29.20 -7.90
CA SER A 516 -16.78 -29.66 -8.85
C SER A 516 -16.62 -29.00 -10.23
N GLU A 517 -16.32 -27.70 -10.26
CA GLU A 517 -16.09 -26.98 -11.52
C GLU A 517 -14.80 -27.42 -12.24
N ILE A 518 -13.75 -27.82 -11.51
CA ILE A 518 -12.55 -28.43 -12.10
C ILE A 518 -12.88 -29.75 -12.75
N ALA A 519 -13.68 -30.63 -12.09
CA ALA A 519 -14.10 -31.89 -12.66
C ALA A 519 -14.89 -31.71 -13.97
N LYS A 520 -15.85 -30.77 -13.99
CA LYS A 520 -16.65 -30.45 -15.18
C LYS A 520 -15.75 -29.93 -16.32
N ARG A 521 -14.86 -28.93 -16.05
CA ARG A 521 -14.00 -28.35 -17.07
C ARG A 521 -13.03 -29.36 -17.68
N LYS A 522 -12.52 -30.29 -16.88
CA LYS A 522 -11.61 -31.34 -17.33
C LYS A 522 -12.34 -32.56 -17.90
N ASN A 523 -13.66 -32.59 -17.80
CA ASN A 523 -14.48 -33.73 -18.17
C ASN A 523 -14.01 -35.04 -17.53
N ILE A 524 -13.76 -35.02 -16.21
CA ILE A 524 -13.31 -36.16 -15.40
C ILE A 524 -14.21 -36.34 -14.20
N ASP A 525 -14.19 -37.55 -13.63
CA ASP A 525 -14.90 -37.83 -12.38
C ASP A 525 -14.34 -36.95 -11.23
N ILE A 526 -15.22 -36.50 -10.35
CA ILE A 526 -14.89 -35.73 -9.16
C ILE A 526 -13.95 -36.50 -8.21
N GLU A 527 -14.05 -37.84 -8.18
CA GLU A 527 -13.18 -38.69 -7.38
C GLU A 527 -11.71 -38.62 -7.85
N ILE A 528 -11.49 -38.46 -9.16
CA ILE A 528 -10.13 -38.20 -9.72
C ILE A 528 -9.60 -36.86 -9.24
N VAL A 529 -10.45 -35.81 -9.17
CA VAL A 529 -10.05 -34.52 -8.63
C VAL A 529 -9.69 -34.63 -7.16
N PHE A 530 -10.47 -35.38 -6.37
CA PHE A 530 -10.20 -35.63 -4.95
C PHE A 530 -8.86 -36.34 -4.77
N LYS A 531 -8.65 -37.46 -5.50
CA LYS A 531 -7.41 -38.22 -5.47
C LYS A 531 -6.16 -37.35 -5.83
N ASN A 532 -6.26 -36.56 -6.88
CA ASN A 532 -5.16 -35.71 -7.35
C ASN A 532 -4.81 -34.59 -6.35
N ASN A 533 -5.72 -34.26 -5.45
CA ASN A 533 -5.54 -33.23 -4.43
C ASN A 533 -5.45 -33.79 -2.99
N ASN A 534 -5.30 -35.13 -2.86
CA ASN A 534 -5.22 -35.82 -1.58
C ASN A 534 -6.41 -35.50 -0.64
N ILE A 535 -7.63 -35.45 -1.18
CA ILE A 535 -8.86 -35.20 -0.42
C ILE A 535 -9.53 -36.52 -0.14
N ASN A 536 -9.90 -36.75 1.14
CA ASN A 536 -10.79 -37.86 1.53
C ASN A 536 -12.25 -37.39 1.40
N ILE A 537 -13.13 -38.27 0.88
CA ILE A 537 -14.56 -38.00 0.78
C ILE A 537 -15.19 -37.60 2.13
N GLN A 538 -14.66 -38.14 3.22
CA GLN A 538 -15.10 -37.78 4.58
C GLN A 538 -14.80 -36.32 4.93
N GLU A 539 -13.72 -35.72 4.41
CA GLU A 539 -13.44 -34.28 4.57
C GLU A 539 -14.59 -33.46 3.96
N ILE A 540 -15.04 -33.83 2.75
CA ILE A 540 -16.17 -33.16 2.08
C ILE A 540 -17.47 -33.30 2.87
N ALA A 541 -17.72 -34.48 3.44
CA ALA A 541 -18.89 -34.69 4.29
C ALA A 541 -18.85 -33.83 5.56
N ASN A 542 -17.69 -33.72 6.19
CA ASN A 542 -17.49 -32.88 7.36
C ASN A 542 -17.63 -31.35 7.01
N TRP A 543 -17.09 -30.91 5.88
CA TRP A 543 -17.26 -29.52 5.42
C TRP A 543 -18.75 -29.20 5.21
N LYS A 544 -19.52 -30.09 4.56
CA LYS A 544 -20.98 -29.93 4.38
C LYS A 544 -21.74 -29.87 5.71
N LYS A 545 -21.32 -30.64 6.73
CA LYS A 545 -21.92 -30.55 8.07
C LYS A 545 -21.69 -29.19 8.71
N ILE A 546 -20.46 -28.68 8.64
CA ILE A 546 -20.10 -27.36 9.17
C ILE A 546 -20.89 -26.26 8.45
N ILE A 547 -20.91 -26.27 7.12
CA ILE A 547 -21.65 -25.31 6.29
C ILE A 547 -23.12 -25.21 6.73
N LYS A 548 -23.76 -26.36 6.95
CA LYS A 548 -25.17 -26.43 7.31
C LYS A 548 -25.45 -25.92 8.73
N ASN A 549 -24.52 -26.15 9.66
CA ASN A 549 -24.78 -26.03 11.10
C ASN A 549 -23.88 -24.99 11.81
N ILE A 550 -23.11 -24.17 11.09
CA ILE A 550 -22.32 -23.11 11.73
C ILE A 550 -23.25 -22.04 12.33
N HIS A 551 -22.87 -21.58 13.51
CA HIS A 551 -23.62 -20.54 14.21
C HIS A 551 -23.37 -19.17 13.56
N LEU A 552 -24.44 -18.48 13.22
CA LEU A 552 -24.42 -17.11 12.70
C LEU A 552 -25.33 -16.28 13.59
N PRO A 553 -24.79 -15.46 14.49
CA PRO A 553 -25.58 -14.63 15.40
C PRO A 553 -26.53 -13.69 14.66
N TYR A 554 -27.80 -13.68 15.04
CA TYR A 554 -28.85 -12.89 14.39
C TYR A 554 -29.94 -12.48 15.36
N SER A 555 -30.35 -11.23 15.33
CA SER A 555 -31.51 -10.71 16.06
C SER A 555 -32.71 -10.57 15.15
N LYS A 556 -33.78 -11.31 15.46
CA LYS A 556 -35.05 -11.21 14.73
C LYS A 556 -35.73 -9.85 14.98
N ASP A 557 -35.68 -9.37 16.20
CA ASP A 557 -36.34 -8.11 16.60
C ASP A 557 -35.72 -6.90 15.91
N LEU A 558 -34.40 -6.88 15.77
CA LEU A 558 -33.66 -5.82 15.08
C LEU A 558 -33.53 -6.06 13.57
N ASN A 559 -33.79 -7.26 13.11
CA ASN A 559 -33.56 -7.70 11.73
C ASN A 559 -32.11 -7.46 11.26
N VAL A 560 -31.14 -7.78 12.13
CA VAL A 560 -29.70 -7.62 11.83
C VAL A 560 -28.90 -8.85 12.26
N PHE A 561 -27.79 -9.10 11.56
CA PHE A 561 -26.77 -10.01 12.04
C PHE A 561 -26.01 -9.36 13.20
N ILE A 562 -25.72 -10.13 14.24
CA ILE A 562 -25.04 -9.59 15.43
C ILE A 562 -23.54 -9.82 15.26
N GLN A 563 -22.72 -8.77 15.49
CA GLN A 563 -21.30 -8.81 15.23
C GLN A 563 -20.59 -9.99 15.92
N ASN A 564 -20.94 -10.28 17.18
CA ASN A 564 -20.44 -11.42 17.96
C ASN A 564 -21.39 -11.69 19.13
N ASP A 565 -21.23 -12.82 19.77
CA ASP A 565 -21.96 -13.10 21.00
C ASP A 565 -21.68 -12.02 22.05
N GLY A 566 -22.72 -11.55 22.70
CA GLY A 566 -22.62 -10.52 23.74
C GLY A 566 -22.57 -9.06 23.26
N PHE A 567 -22.49 -8.77 21.96
CA PHE A 567 -22.46 -7.39 21.43
C PHE A 567 -23.65 -6.55 21.92
N LEU A 568 -24.85 -7.14 21.97
CA LEU A 568 -26.05 -6.42 22.42
C LEU A 568 -26.10 -6.17 23.94
N ASN A 569 -25.19 -6.73 24.73
CA ASN A 569 -25.08 -6.48 26.17
C ASN A 569 -24.32 -5.19 26.51
N LYS A 570 -23.73 -4.55 25.50
CA LYS A 570 -23.00 -3.29 25.67
C LYS A 570 -23.93 -2.09 25.82
N ASP A 571 -23.41 -1.00 26.34
CA ASP A 571 -24.13 0.30 26.35
C ASP A 571 -24.12 0.88 24.92
N LEU A 572 -25.21 0.61 24.18
CA LEU A 572 -25.37 0.90 22.76
C LEU A 572 -25.61 2.40 22.49
N GLN A 573 -24.64 3.25 22.85
CA GLN A 573 -24.67 4.68 22.60
C GLN A 573 -24.14 5.00 21.20
N PRO A 574 -24.83 5.84 20.41
CA PRO A 574 -24.36 6.29 19.11
C PRO A 574 -23.05 7.09 19.20
N ILE A 575 -22.29 7.11 18.09
CA ILE A 575 -21.01 7.86 17.98
C ILE A 575 -21.19 9.36 18.18
N ASP A 576 -22.37 9.91 17.96
CA ASP A 576 -22.68 11.34 18.16
C ASP A 576 -22.56 11.76 19.62
N ASN A 577 -22.60 10.80 20.55
CA ASN A 577 -22.41 11.05 21.98
C ASN A 577 -20.92 11.16 22.38
N ILE A 578 -19.97 10.83 21.47
CA ILE A 578 -18.53 10.98 21.72
C ILE A 578 -18.14 12.44 21.47
N LYS A 579 -17.54 13.09 22.45
CA LYS A 579 -17.02 14.45 22.30
C LYS A 579 -15.91 14.49 21.25
N SER A 580 -15.82 15.61 20.53
CA SER A 580 -14.84 15.79 19.45
C SER A 580 -13.37 15.75 19.93
N ASP A 581 -13.09 16.16 21.15
CA ASP A 581 -11.77 16.11 21.78
C ASP A 581 -11.37 14.71 22.26
N GLU A 582 -12.34 13.80 22.43
CA GLU A 582 -12.10 12.38 22.73
C GLU A 582 -11.75 11.56 21.46
N ARG A 583 -11.85 12.14 20.25
CA ARG A 583 -11.59 11.44 18.99
C ARG A 583 -10.21 11.78 18.41
N PRO A 584 -9.44 10.82 17.90
CA PRO A 584 -9.74 9.37 17.81
C PRO A 584 -9.74 8.69 19.18
N ILE A 585 -10.69 7.78 19.43
CA ILE A 585 -10.83 7.13 20.75
C ILE A 585 -9.63 6.22 21.08
N ASN A 586 -8.98 5.62 20.08
CA ASN A 586 -7.78 4.80 20.28
C ASN A 586 -6.56 5.58 20.80
N GLN A 587 -6.58 6.91 20.68
CA GLN A 587 -5.52 7.80 21.19
C GLN A 587 -5.91 8.48 22.52
N ASN A 588 -7.20 8.49 22.88
CA ASN A 588 -7.71 9.26 24.00
C ASN A 588 -8.40 8.42 25.09
N TRP A 589 -8.81 7.19 24.79
CA TRP A 589 -9.45 6.28 25.75
C TRP A 589 -8.51 5.16 26.17
N SER A 590 -8.73 4.61 27.38
CA SER A 590 -8.09 3.37 27.78
C SER A 590 -8.60 2.20 26.92
N TRP A 591 -7.73 1.19 26.71
CA TRP A 591 -8.12 0.00 25.95
C TRP A 591 -9.31 -0.73 26.58
N ASP A 592 -9.37 -0.81 27.92
CA ASP A 592 -10.52 -1.35 28.66
C ASP A 592 -11.84 -0.63 28.30
N LYS A 593 -11.83 0.71 28.27
CA LYS A 593 -13.03 1.49 27.90
C LYS A 593 -13.46 1.21 26.46
N ILE A 594 -12.49 1.04 25.53
CA ILE A 594 -12.76 0.72 24.13
C ILE A 594 -13.41 -0.67 24.02
N LEU A 595 -12.83 -1.71 24.63
CA LEU A 595 -13.34 -3.08 24.58
C LEU A 595 -14.78 -3.22 25.13
N ARG A 596 -15.15 -2.40 26.13
CA ARG A 596 -16.50 -2.40 26.70
C ARG A 596 -17.50 -1.53 25.93
N SER A 597 -17.03 -0.70 24.99
CA SER A 597 -17.87 0.17 24.18
C SER A 597 -18.48 -0.57 22.99
N PRO A 598 -19.58 -0.07 22.40
CA PRO A 598 -20.15 -0.63 21.17
C PRO A 598 -19.46 -0.13 19.91
N TYR A 599 -18.40 0.67 20.04
CA TYR A 599 -17.82 1.38 18.91
C TYR A 599 -16.99 0.47 18.02
N ILE A 600 -17.11 0.72 16.74
CA ILE A 600 -16.55 -0.10 15.65
C ILE A 600 -15.48 0.71 14.95
N LYS A 601 -14.23 0.18 14.98
CA LYS A 601 -13.07 0.80 14.36
C LYS A 601 -13.22 0.87 12.84
N GLN A 602 -13.68 -0.23 12.24
CA GLN A 602 -13.89 -0.40 10.79
C GLN A 602 -14.98 -1.44 10.53
N ALA A 603 -15.49 -1.49 9.29
CA ALA A 603 -16.50 -2.44 8.87
C ALA A 603 -16.18 -3.89 9.29
N ASP A 604 -17.09 -4.55 9.99
CA ASP A 604 -17.03 -5.95 10.41
C ASP A 604 -18.16 -6.75 9.74
N VAL A 605 -19.37 -6.73 10.27
CA VAL A 605 -20.55 -7.31 9.58
C VAL A 605 -20.68 -6.71 8.18
N LEU A 606 -20.50 -5.41 8.04
CA LEU A 606 -20.57 -4.71 6.75
C LEU A 606 -19.44 -5.11 5.77
N GLN A 607 -18.27 -5.53 6.27
CA GLN A 607 -17.24 -6.14 5.43
C GLN A 607 -17.74 -7.44 4.78
N GLY A 608 -18.54 -8.21 5.50
CA GLY A 608 -19.19 -9.41 4.97
C GLY A 608 -20.21 -9.08 3.88
N PHE A 609 -21.02 -8.03 4.06
CA PHE A 609 -21.94 -7.56 3.01
C PHE A 609 -21.24 -7.09 1.76
N TYR A 610 -20.01 -6.61 1.87
CA TYR A 610 -19.18 -6.30 0.70
C TYR A 610 -18.67 -7.57 0.01
N PHE A 611 -18.04 -8.49 0.74
CA PHE A 611 -17.43 -9.69 0.13
C PHE A 611 -18.41 -10.75 -0.33
N PHE A 612 -19.52 -10.90 0.37
CA PHE A 612 -20.54 -11.94 0.13
C PHE A 612 -21.85 -11.35 -0.43
N GLU A 613 -21.75 -10.24 -1.15
CA GLU A 613 -22.87 -9.39 -1.59
C GLU A 613 -24.03 -10.14 -2.25
N ASN A 614 -23.74 -11.26 -2.94
CA ASN A 614 -24.75 -12.04 -3.67
C ASN A 614 -25.58 -12.97 -2.77
N ASP A 615 -25.23 -13.07 -1.50
CA ASP A 615 -25.86 -13.96 -0.54
C ASP A 615 -26.93 -13.22 0.29
N PHE A 616 -27.02 -11.90 0.16
CA PHE A 616 -27.90 -11.05 0.95
C PHE A 616 -28.82 -10.20 0.07
N SER A 617 -30.04 -9.96 0.56
CA SER A 617 -31.01 -9.06 -0.05
C SER A 617 -30.64 -7.58 0.21
N LYS A 618 -31.21 -6.69 -0.60
CA LYS A 618 -31.07 -5.24 -0.40
C LYS A 618 -31.63 -4.79 0.97
N SER A 619 -32.74 -5.40 1.41
CA SER A 619 -33.34 -5.09 2.71
C SER A 619 -32.44 -5.48 3.88
N GLU A 620 -31.78 -6.65 3.82
CA GLU A 620 -30.82 -7.07 4.84
C GLU A 620 -29.61 -6.12 4.86
N LEU A 621 -29.10 -5.69 3.70
CA LEU A 621 -28.05 -4.70 3.63
C LEU A 621 -28.47 -3.38 4.29
N GLU A 622 -29.67 -2.87 3.99
CA GLU A 622 -30.17 -1.60 4.53
C GLU A 622 -30.33 -1.66 6.05
N SER A 623 -30.91 -2.76 6.59
CA SER A 623 -31.07 -2.94 8.03
C SER A 623 -29.73 -2.97 8.74
N ASN A 624 -28.80 -3.77 8.26
CA ASN A 624 -27.47 -3.90 8.89
C ASN A 624 -26.63 -2.62 8.74
N PHE A 625 -26.66 -1.96 7.58
CA PHE A 625 -25.93 -0.72 7.37
C PHE A 625 -26.43 0.38 8.35
N ASN A 626 -27.74 0.60 8.43
CA ASN A 626 -28.31 1.61 9.32
C ASN A 626 -28.03 1.32 10.79
N TYR A 627 -27.98 0.03 11.18
CA TYR A 627 -27.68 -0.39 12.53
C TYR A 627 -26.22 -0.16 12.90
N TYR A 628 -25.27 -0.60 12.05
CA TYR A 628 -23.84 -0.55 12.38
C TYR A 628 -23.19 0.81 12.12
N GLU A 629 -23.75 1.60 11.21
CA GLU A 629 -23.25 2.95 10.89
C GLU A 629 -23.22 3.86 12.11
N GLN A 630 -24.24 3.81 12.96
CA GLN A 630 -24.33 4.65 14.14
C GLN A 630 -23.27 4.36 15.23
N PHE A 631 -22.58 3.21 15.14
CA PHE A 631 -21.53 2.81 16.07
C PHE A 631 -20.13 2.88 15.43
N THR A 632 -20.01 3.15 14.14
CA THR A 632 -18.73 3.10 13.43
C THR A 632 -17.99 4.43 13.52
N VAL A 633 -16.86 4.46 14.23
CA VAL A 633 -16.03 5.66 14.42
C VAL A 633 -15.12 5.97 13.22
N HIS A 634 -14.94 5.04 12.30
CA HIS A 634 -14.06 5.17 11.11
C HIS A 634 -12.63 5.59 11.47
N GLU A 635 -12.03 4.95 12.46
CA GLU A 635 -10.66 5.24 12.91
C GLU A 635 -9.60 4.33 12.26
N SER A 636 -10.04 3.41 11.41
CA SER A 636 -9.18 2.67 10.50
C SER A 636 -9.20 3.28 9.11
N SER A 637 -8.05 3.26 8.45
CA SER A 637 -7.91 3.63 7.04
C SER A 637 -8.75 2.76 6.09
N LEU A 638 -9.11 1.55 6.51
CA LEU A 638 -9.86 0.57 5.71
C LEU A 638 -11.39 0.72 5.84
N SER A 639 -11.89 1.59 6.72
CA SER A 639 -13.31 1.66 7.05
C SER A 639 -14.15 2.37 6.00
N ALA A 640 -13.81 3.63 5.70
CA ALA A 640 -14.69 4.52 4.93
C ALA A 640 -14.96 4.04 3.51
N CYS A 641 -14.02 3.34 2.86
CA CYS A 641 -14.19 2.83 1.50
C CYS A 641 -15.30 1.78 1.40
N ILE A 642 -15.41 0.85 2.36
CA ILE A 642 -16.46 -0.17 2.40
C ILE A 642 -17.84 0.50 2.60
N HIS A 643 -17.93 1.43 3.53
CA HIS A 643 -19.16 2.20 3.75
C HIS A 643 -19.56 3.02 2.51
N SER A 644 -18.60 3.62 1.79
CA SER A 644 -18.84 4.31 0.51
C SER A 644 -19.46 3.38 -0.53
N ILE A 645 -18.89 2.19 -0.71
CA ILE A 645 -19.38 1.20 -1.68
C ILE A 645 -20.81 0.75 -1.31
N LEU A 646 -21.06 0.40 -0.05
CA LEU A 646 -22.36 -0.08 0.38
C LEU A 646 -23.42 1.01 0.34
N ALA A 647 -23.08 2.26 0.72
CA ALA A 647 -24.00 3.40 0.62
C ALA A 647 -24.37 3.67 -0.85
N SER A 648 -23.42 3.58 -1.78
CA SER A 648 -23.69 3.70 -3.21
C SER A 648 -24.64 2.63 -3.73
N ARG A 649 -24.47 1.37 -3.29
CA ARG A 649 -25.38 0.24 -3.64
C ARG A 649 -26.82 0.46 -3.14
N MET A 650 -26.99 1.20 -2.06
CA MET A 650 -28.31 1.58 -1.52
C MET A 650 -28.86 2.88 -2.12
N ASN A 651 -28.18 3.47 -3.11
CA ASN A 651 -28.49 4.78 -3.67
C ASN A 651 -28.42 5.95 -2.64
N LYS A 652 -27.67 5.80 -1.56
CA LYS A 652 -27.38 6.87 -0.60
C LYS A 652 -26.15 7.66 -1.05
N ILE A 653 -26.25 8.35 -2.21
CA ILE A 653 -25.10 8.87 -2.96
C ILE A 653 -24.35 9.96 -2.20
N GLU A 654 -25.03 10.86 -1.49
CA GLU A 654 -24.39 11.91 -0.67
C GLU A 654 -23.55 11.29 0.46
N LYS A 655 -24.06 10.24 1.11
CA LYS A 655 -23.33 9.49 2.15
C LYS A 655 -22.14 8.74 1.56
N ALA A 656 -22.33 8.13 0.39
CA ALA A 656 -21.25 7.46 -0.35
C ALA A 656 -20.12 8.43 -0.71
N TYR A 657 -20.45 9.66 -1.13
CA TYR A 657 -19.48 10.70 -1.45
C TYR A 657 -18.75 11.20 -0.19
N GLU A 658 -19.43 11.38 0.92
CA GLU A 658 -18.83 11.75 2.22
C GLU A 658 -17.74 10.74 2.62
N TYR A 659 -18.06 9.43 2.55
CA TYR A 659 -17.09 8.37 2.84
C TYR A 659 -15.98 8.27 1.81
N TYR A 660 -16.27 8.48 0.54
CA TYR A 660 -15.25 8.53 -0.50
C TYR A 660 -14.22 9.65 -0.22
N ILE A 661 -14.67 10.85 0.11
CA ILE A 661 -13.77 11.96 0.47
C ILE A 661 -12.94 11.62 1.69
N ARG A 662 -13.54 11.04 2.73
CA ARG A 662 -12.82 10.60 3.92
C ARG A 662 -11.74 9.56 3.59
N ALA A 663 -12.05 8.56 2.75
CA ALA A 663 -11.10 7.54 2.33
C ALA A 663 -10.00 8.11 1.42
N SER A 664 -10.39 8.84 0.36
CA SER A 664 -9.44 9.29 -0.66
C SER A 664 -8.51 10.41 -0.19
N ARG A 665 -8.94 11.21 0.78
CA ARG A 665 -8.15 12.31 1.37
C ARG A 665 -7.60 12.00 2.76
N LEU A 666 -7.65 10.74 3.17
CA LEU A 666 -7.24 10.32 4.51
C LEU A 666 -5.89 10.93 4.91
N ASP A 667 -4.88 10.77 4.06
CA ASP A 667 -3.53 11.26 4.30
C ASP A 667 -3.36 12.75 3.94
N LEU A 668 -4.02 13.24 2.90
CA LEU A 668 -3.91 14.65 2.50
C LEU A 668 -4.51 15.61 3.54
N ASP A 669 -5.56 15.19 4.22
CA ASP A 669 -6.24 15.95 5.26
C ASP A 669 -5.89 15.48 6.70
N ASP A 670 -5.04 14.43 6.82
CA ASP A 670 -4.55 13.82 8.08
C ASP A 670 -5.67 13.51 9.08
N TYR A 671 -6.74 12.85 8.60
CA TYR A 671 -7.91 12.53 9.42
C TYR A 671 -7.59 11.74 10.70
N ASN A 672 -6.64 10.80 10.60
CA ASN A 672 -6.26 9.94 11.73
C ASN A 672 -5.08 10.49 12.54
N LYS A 673 -4.49 11.63 12.16
CA LYS A 673 -3.32 12.25 12.81
C LYS A 673 -2.08 11.32 12.85
N GLU A 674 -1.89 10.51 11.80
CA GLU A 674 -0.87 9.46 11.73
C GLU A 674 0.10 9.60 10.55
N ILE A 675 0.00 10.66 9.75
CA ILE A 675 0.77 10.85 8.52
C ILE A 675 2.29 10.83 8.75
N LYS A 676 2.74 11.25 9.93
CA LYS A 676 4.15 11.18 10.33
C LYS A 676 4.73 9.74 10.32
N GLN A 677 3.88 8.73 10.48
CA GLN A 677 4.25 7.31 10.46
C GLN A 677 4.32 6.72 9.05
N GLY A 678 3.99 7.51 8.01
CA GLY A 678 3.85 7.10 6.62
C GLY A 678 2.40 7.08 6.15
N LEU A 679 2.21 7.09 4.83
CA LEU A 679 0.90 7.07 4.18
C LEU A 679 0.22 5.71 4.33
N HIS A 680 -1.12 5.69 4.23
CA HIS A 680 -1.91 4.45 4.28
C HIS A 680 -2.08 3.85 2.88
N ILE A 681 -0.98 3.31 2.32
CA ILE A 681 -0.91 2.88 0.92
C ILE A 681 -1.94 1.80 0.57
N THR A 682 -2.09 0.77 1.40
CA THR A 682 -3.03 -0.32 1.11
C THR A 682 -4.47 0.15 1.06
N SER A 683 -4.86 1.10 1.92
CA SER A 683 -6.21 1.68 1.91
C SER A 683 -6.51 2.56 0.69
N MET A 684 -5.48 3.05 0.00
CA MET A 684 -5.64 3.83 -1.24
C MET A 684 -6.34 3.01 -2.34
N GLY A 685 -6.15 1.67 -2.34
CA GLY A 685 -6.92 0.76 -3.19
C GLY A 685 -8.42 0.84 -2.92
N GLY A 686 -8.82 1.01 -1.67
CA GLY A 686 -10.22 1.21 -1.27
C GLY A 686 -10.85 2.48 -1.83
N SER A 687 -10.08 3.56 -2.00
CA SER A 687 -10.55 4.79 -2.64
C SER A 687 -10.86 4.57 -4.14
N TRP A 688 -10.01 3.82 -4.83
CA TRP A 688 -10.27 3.39 -6.21
C TRP A 688 -11.52 2.49 -6.28
N MET A 689 -11.65 1.53 -5.36
CA MET A 689 -12.82 0.65 -5.27
C MET A 689 -14.11 1.44 -5.01
N SER A 690 -14.08 2.51 -4.20
CA SER A 690 -15.24 3.37 -3.96
C SER A 690 -15.79 3.99 -5.26
N ILE A 691 -14.93 4.31 -6.23
CA ILE A 691 -15.36 4.81 -7.52
C ILE A 691 -15.84 3.65 -8.41
N ILE A 692 -15.02 2.62 -8.57
CA ILE A 692 -15.27 1.56 -9.55
C ILE A 692 -16.39 0.61 -9.08
N GLU A 693 -16.32 0.12 -7.86
CA GLU A 693 -17.30 -0.84 -7.32
C GLU A 693 -18.45 -0.15 -6.58
N GLY A 694 -18.23 1.10 -6.13
CA GLY A 694 -19.24 1.96 -5.54
C GLY A 694 -20.01 2.74 -6.60
N PHE A 695 -19.51 3.91 -7.03
CA PHE A 695 -20.26 4.80 -7.92
C PHE A 695 -20.54 4.21 -9.30
N ALA A 696 -19.57 3.56 -9.94
CA ALA A 696 -19.79 2.88 -11.21
C ALA A 696 -20.47 1.51 -11.07
N GLY A 697 -20.53 0.96 -9.85
CA GLY A 697 -21.19 -0.30 -9.54
C GLY A 697 -20.67 -1.50 -10.33
N VAL A 698 -19.38 -1.50 -10.67
CA VAL A 698 -18.73 -2.57 -11.43
C VAL A 698 -18.66 -3.85 -10.61
N ARG A 699 -19.26 -4.92 -11.14
CA ARG A 699 -19.28 -6.25 -10.49
C ARG A 699 -19.23 -7.36 -11.52
N ILE A 700 -18.71 -8.52 -11.13
CA ILE A 700 -18.74 -9.72 -11.95
C ILE A 700 -19.56 -10.78 -11.20
N PHE A 701 -20.69 -11.14 -11.77
CA PHE A 701 -21.58 -12.16 -11.23
C PHE A 701 -22.02 -13.14 -12.32
N LYS A 702 -21.97 -14.46 -12.05
CA LYS A 702 -22.26 -15.51 -13.03
C LYS A 702 -21.61 -15.25 -14.38
N GLU A 703 -20.32 -14.88 -14.35
CA GLU A 703 -19.48 -14.56 -15.50
C GLU A 703 -19.89 -13.34 -16.34
N LYS A 704 -20.95 -12.62 -15.97
CA LYS A 704 -21.37 -11.38 -16.60
C LYS A 704 -20.80 -10.17 -15.87
N LEU A 705 -20.42 -9.13 -16.61
CA LEU A 705 -20.03 -7.83 -16.09
C LEU A 705 -21.27 -6.96 -15.88
N TYR A 706 -21.46 -6.48 -14.66
CA TYR A 706 -22.51 -5.53 -14.30
C TYR A 706 -21.89 -4.15 -14.10
N ILE A 707 -22.56 -3.13 -14.57
CA ILE A 707 -22.23 -1.71 -14.39
C ILE A 707 -23.54 -1.00 -14.03
N ASN A 708 -23.65 -0.52 -12.78
CA ASN A 708 -24.82 0.18 -12.28
C ASN A 708 -24.41 1.57 -11.79
N THR A 709 -24.55 2.56 -12.61
CA THR A 709 -23.90 3.86 -12.48
C THR A 709 -24.65 4.82 -11.55
N ASN A 710 -23.90 5.43 -10.67
CA ASN A 710 -24.29 6.57 -9.84
C ASN A 710 -23.28 7.69 -10.04
N ILE A 711 -23.71 8.94 -9.87
CA ILE A 711 -22.80 10.09 -9.93
C ILE A 711 -23.05 11.01 -8.73
N PRO A 712 -22.02 11.37 -7.97
CA PRO A 712 -22.12 12.37 -6.90
C PRO A 712 -22.55 13.73 -7.45
N LYS A 713 -23.33 14.48 -6.67
CA LYS A 713 -23.85 15.79 -7.06
C LYS A 713 -22.73 16.78 -7.47
N ASN A 714 -21.59 16.69 -6.81
CA ASN A 714 -20.44 17.58 -7.03
C ASN A 714 -19.63 17.24 -8.30
N TRP A 715 -19.90 16.08 -8.94
CA TRP A 715 -19.22 15.69 -10.18
C TRP A 715 -20.08 15.98 -11.38
N ASP A 716 -19.47 16.50 -12.46
CA ASP A 716 -20.13 16.65 -13.75
C ASP A 716 -20.02 15.37 -14.59
N SER A 717 -18.85 14.73 -14.50
CA SER A 717 -18.60 13.43 -15.11
C SER A 717 -17.41 12.75 -14.45
N TYR A 718 -17.32 11.43 -14.63
CA TYR A 718 -16.10 10.69 -14.36
C TYR A 718 -15.88 9.59 -15.39
N SER A 719 -14.60 9.24 -15.61
CA SER A 719 -14.24 8.20 -16.56
C SER A 719 -13.03 7.39 -16.07
N PHE A 720 -12.95 6.15 -16.53
CA PHE A 720 -11.90 5.21 -16.19
C PHE A 720 -11.77 4.11 -17.24
N LYS A 721 -10.65 3.37 -17.17
CA LYS A 721 -10.44 2.16 -17.95
C LYS A 721 -10.39 0.93 -17.04
N LEU A 722 -10.79 -0.23 -17.56
CA LEU A 722 -10.73 -1.49 -16.85
C LEU A 722 -10.25 -2.64 -17.73
N ASN A 723 -9.42 -3.50 -17.15
CA ASN A 723 -9.03 -4.76 -17.73
C ASN A 723 -9.95 -5.88 -17.19
N ILE A 724 -10.56 -6.66 -18.08
CA ILE A 724 -11.45 -7.76 -17.71
C ILE A 724 -11.45 -8.85 -18.79
N LYS A 725 -11.18 -10.11 -18.42
CA LYS A 725 -11.20 -11.29 -19.30
C LYS A 725 -10.48 -11.02 -20.64
N ASN A 726 -9.24 -10.54 -20.58
CA ASN A 726 -8.40 -10.16 -21.74
C ASN A 726 -9.00 -9.05 -22.63
N ARG A 727 -9.85 -8.21 -22.06
CA ARG A 727 -10.44 -7.04 -22.71
C ARG A 727 -10.06 -5.79 -21.95
N LYS A 728 -10.01 -4.67 -22.67
CA LYS A 728 -9.90 -3.33 -22.08
C LYS A 728 -11.12 -2.52 -22.47
N ILE A 729 -11.86 -2.04 -21.49
CA ILE A 729 -13.00 -1.16 -21.68
C ILE A 729 -12.71 0.23 -21.14
N SER A 730 -13.28 1.24 -21.80
CA SER A 730 -13.36 2.61 -21.30
C SER A 730 -14.80 2.92 -20.92
N VAL A 731 -14.98 3.54 -19.76
CA VAL A 731 -16.31 3.93 -19.25
C VAL A 731 -16.30 5.42 -18.96
N LEU A 732 -17.25 6.16 -19.48
CA LEU A 732 -17.51 7.57 -19.18
C LEU A 732 -18.95 7.69 -18.68
N ILE A 733 -19.11 8.29 -17.51
CA ILE A 733 -20.39 8.49 -16.85
C ILE A 733 -20.56 9.99 -16.60
N ASN A 734 -21.69 10.53 -17.00
CA ASN A 734 -22.11 11.88 -16.67
C ASN A 734 -23.57 11.88 -16.15
N LYS A 735 -24.13 13.03 -15.87
CA LYS A 735 -25.49 13.16 -15.30
C LYS A 735 -26.61 12.69 -16.24
N HIS A 736 -26.33 12.51 -17.56
CA HIS A 736 -27.31 12.22 -18.58
C HIS A 736 -27.14 10.86 -19.24
N GLU A 737 -25.90 10.37 -19.33
CA GLU A 737 -25.57 9.17 -20.10
C GLU A 737 -24.36 8.41 -19.53
N THR A 738 -24.30 7.15 -19.87
CA THR A 738 -23.13 6.30 -19.67
C THR A 738 -22.63 5.79 -21.01
N LYS A 739 -21.37 6.09 -21.34
CA LYS A 739 -20.69 5.61 -22.55
C LYS A 739 -19.72 4.51 -22.20
N ILE A 740 -19.81 3.38 -22.90
CA ILE A 740 -18.86 2.27 -22.75
C ILE A 740 -18.28 1.94 -24.10
N GLU A 741 -16.96 1.91 -24.19
CA GLU A 741 -16.20 1.56 -25.38
C GLU A 741 -15.30 0.36 -25.11
N LEU A 742 -15.30 -0.61 -26.02
CA LEU A 742 -14.39 -1.75 -25.99
C LEU A 742 -13.12 -1.41 -26.78
N LEU A 743 -12.07 -1.03 -26.04
CA LEU A 743 -10.78 -0.59 -26.62
C LEU A 743 -9.95 -1.75 -27.17
N LEU A 744 -10.01 -2.91 -26.50
CA LEU A 744 -9.22 -4.09 -26.84
C LEU A 744 -9.99 -5.37 -26.52
N GLY A 745 -9.81 -6.39 -27.37
CA GLY A 745 -10.35 -7.73 -27.19
C GLY A 745 -11.64 -7.98 -27.98
N GLU A 746 -12.22 -9.18 -27.77
CA GLU A 746 -13.45 -9.61 -28.43
C GLU A 746 -14.69 -9.02 -27.75
N LYS A 747 -15.85 -9.07 -28.44
CA LYS A 747 -17.15 -8.63 -27.91
C LYS A 747 -17.37 -9.11 -26.45
N ILE A 748 -18.06 -8.30 -25.68
CA ILE A 748 -18.40 -8.57 -24.29
C ILE A 748 -19.89 -8.34 -24.02
N ASN A 749 -20.53 -9.30 -23.34
CA ASN A 749 -21.88 -9.13 -22.83
C ASN A 749 -21.82 -8.50 -21.44
N ILE A 750 -22.56 -7.43 -21.24
CA ILE A 750 -22.63 -6.70 -19.97
C ILE A 750 -24.09 -6.49 -19.57
N VAL A 751 -24.32 -6.19 -18.31
CA VAL A 751 -25.57 -5.69 -17.77
C VAL A 751 -25.33 -4.23 -17.35
N LEU A 752 -25.84 -3.28 -18.14
CA LEU A 752 -25.73 -1.87 -17.87
C LEU A 752 -27.05 -1.34 -17.32
N ASN A 753 -27.06 -0.83 -16.08
CA ASN A 753 -28.25 -0.32 -15.41
C ASN A 753 -29.47 -1.27 -15.54
N ASN A 754 -29.23 -2.57 -15.24
CA ASN A 754 -30.17 -3.69 -15.33
C ASN A 754 -30.59 -4.10 -16.76
N GLN A 755 -29.99 -3.55 -17.82
CA GLN A 755 -30.26 -3.95 -19.20
C GLN A 755 -29.10 -4.75 -19.78
N GLU A 756 -29.39 -5.95 -20.31
CA GLU A 756 -28.37 -6.74 -21.00
C GLU A 756 -28.03 -6.11 -22.35
N THR A 757 -26.75 -6.02 -22.63
CA THR A 757 -26.24 -5.47 -23.90
C THR A 757 -24.92 -6.11 -24.28
N THR A 758 -24.59 -6.08 -25.58
CA THR A 758 -23.31 -6.56 -26.11
C THR A 758 -22.51 -5.36 -26.62
N ILE A 759 -21.28 -5.27 -26.22
CA ILE A 759 -20.32 -4.27 -26.72
C ILE A 759 -19.40 -4.96 -27.73
N TYR A 760 -19.31 -4.41 -28.92
CA TYR A 760 -18.42 -4.89 -29.98
C TYR A 760 -17.13 -4.08 -30.01
N PRO A 761 -16.03 -4.63 -30.56
CA PRO A 761 -14.76 -3.90 -30.67
C PRO A 761 -14.93 -2.57 -31.43
N LYS A 762 -14.31 -1.50 -30.89
CA LYS A 762 -14.32 -0.14 -31.46
C LYS A 762 -15.73 0.46 -31.61
N THR A 763 -16.73 -0.05 -30.89
CA THR A 763 -18.06 0.56 -30.84
C THR A 763 -18.29 1.21 -29.49
N ILE A 764 -19.07 2.30 -29.49
CA ILE A 764 -19.48 3.01 -28.27
C ILE A 764 -20.95 2.66 -28.03
N LYS A 765 -21.24 2.17 -26.81
CA LYS A 765 -22.61 2.02 -26.33
C LYS A 765 -22.96 3.20 -25.44
N ILE A 766 -24.07 3.83 -25.69
CA ILE A 766 -24.62 4.94 -24.91
C ILE A 766 -25.93 4.46 -24.25
N ASN A 767 -26.10 4.73 -22.97
CA ASN A 767 -27.30 4.42 -22.20
C ASN A 767 -27.65 5.57 -21.28
#